data_b28b1912a4394f9553a113bef6e4bc8f
#
_entry.id   b28b1912a4394f9553a113bef6e4bc8f
#
_cell.length_a   1.000
_cell.length_b   1.000
_cell.length_c   1.000
_cell.angle_alpha   90.00
_cell.angle_beta   90.00
_cell.angle_gamma   90.00
#
_symmetry.space_group_name_H-M   'P 1'
#
loop_
_entity.id
_entity.type
_entity.pdbx_description
1 polymer ?
#
loop_
_entity_poly.entity_id
_entity_poly.type
_entity_poly.pdbx_seq_one_letter_code
_entity_poly.pdbx_strand_id
1 'polypeptide(L)'
;MSIFAKTNNITSLNQNAMKKLLHTNLWSAAVSCLGRSAQLLTVLLALSVTANAQDSKQQTFNLHKLMHQRAIPKNFPKPDFPIATAEDMRRAHDASGAPLNFPDRVWFPGEWEEVKAIVVAIPYLHYVPGKKGDTRYSALPIVQGYAIHYYAESKEEEPKEVGRGPYESYFDLNSEGGQVTLQLIDGIQRAGVEAWVRIEQPGDEQVIRYYMEAHDMRTDKIRFFVSGGNSVWFRDCGPICFYYGDEDKLAMLDFLYDFERPLDDVLPSVLHRQMGIPNYINEVVWEGGNCLVDGAGGLLTSTATYEYNQNTTVGPVIWDGKDPQTIKYTTREPLNADQCYDALKGMVGQAGTCFVDRLKNDGGTGHIDLYADAIDENGFLFARMPETYKDWKDYAILEGNVAYMLKQKNCWQDAYVNWGDLPFPSYDDGSDWNSEEEYGKFARTYANHLIVNNYILQPCFSPVDVDYMPTAAWDRANIEAMKKLYPGYTFHCLDMRTYDGTGGSIHCITKQIPADNPVRILHDALYNNVNFGTLTEVPFSAFITNKSGIQKASLHYCVGDGEWQKVDMTSNGNRWYCRVPASKFPQGKKVFYYIEATSKNGKTVTKPVTANNGGYYDFTPSTEVAYKADDYDFSTEPIAKEKITFQLDTRWLTEDKSSQKPTGISEITTSKDFSAPSVWYTLGGLRLNEAPKAKGIYIYQGKKVVIK
;
A
#
# COMPACT_ATOMS: atom_id res chain seq x y z
N MET A 1 -12.09 -24.12 34.65
CA MET A 1 -11.00 -24.59 35.55
C MET A 1 -9.96 -25.49 34.85
N SER A 2 -10.01 -25.74 33.57
CA SER A 2 -9.08 -26.65 32.85
C SER A 2 -8.01 -25.92 32.01
N ILE A 3 -8.14 -24.63 31.76
CA ILE A 3 -7.25 -23.84 30.93
C ILE A 3 -6.07 -23.26 31.74
N PHE A 4 -6.26 -23.01 33.02
CA PHE A 4 -5.19 -22.53 33.92
C PHE A 4 -4.10 -23.56 34.25
N ALA A 5 -4.33 -24.85 34.02
CA ALA A 5 -3.34 -25.89 34.30
C ALA A 5 -2.30 -26.09 33.17
N LYS A 6 -2.57 -25.60 31.93
CA LYS A 6 -1.63 -25.73 30.81
C LYS A 6 -0.59 -24.60 30.74
N THR A 7 -0.93 -23.39 31.18
CA THR A 7 0.00 -22.27 31.22
C THR A 7 1.10 -22.41 32.26
N ASN A 8 0.82 -23.06 33.38
CA ASN A 8 1.84 -23.32 34.37
C ASN A 8 2.89 -24.36 33.96
N ASN A 9 2.60 -25.23 32.98
CA ASN A 9 3.56 -26.21 32.47
C ASN A 9 4.56 -25.63 31.47
N ILE A 10 4.20 -24.59 30.72
CA ILE A 10 5.10 -23.95 29.77
C ILE A 10 6.14 -23.09 30.48
N THR A 11 5.74 -22.39 31.53
CA THR A 11 6.67 -21.63 32.38
C THR A 11 7.64 -22.54 33.16
N SER A 12 7.23 -23.73 33.57
CA SER A 12 8.12 -24.69 34.27
C SER A 12 9.10 -25.38 33.29
N LEU A 13 8.73 -25.60 32.05
CA LEU A 13 9.61 -26.15 31.00
C LEU A 13 10.70 -25.15 30.60
N ASN A 14 10.37 -23.88 30.48
CA ASN A 14 11.37 -22.83 30.18
C ASN A 14 12.35 -22.60 31.36
N GLN A 15 11.89 -22.68 32.60
CA GLN A 15 12.77 -22.55 33.75
C GLN A 15 13.75 -23.75 33.87
N ASN A 16 13.32 -24.95 33.50
CA ASN A 16 14.19 -26.13 33.54
C ASN A 16 15.16 -26.18 32.34
N ALA A 17 14.78 -25.67 31.17
CA ALA A 17 15.66 -25.49 30.00
C ALA A 17 16.74 -24.44 30.31
N MET A 18 16.36 -23.32 30.94
CA MET A 18 17.30 -22.28 31.37
C MET A 18 18.27 -22.74 32.45
N LYS A 19 17.82 -23.57 33.43
CA LYS A 19 18.72 -24.17 34.43
C LYS A 19 19.71 -25.16 33.80
N LYS A 20 19.33 -25.88 32.74
CA LYS A 20 20.25 -26.76 32.00
C LYS A 20 21.29 -26.01 31.17
N LEU A 21 20.94 -24.87 30.59
CA LEU A 21 21.86 -24.00 29.86
C LEU A 21 22.89 -23.32 30.77
N LEU A 22 22.55 -23.05 32.02
CA LEU A 22 23.46 -22.47 33.01
C LEU A 22 24.53 -23.46 33.53
N HIS A 23 24.40 -24.76 33.25
CA HIS A 23 25.35 -25.79 33.66
C HIS A 23 26.25 -26.35 32.55
N THR A 24 26.20 -25.84 31.36
CA THR A 24 27.12 -26.27 30.27
C THR A 24 28.27 -25.28 30.08
N ASN A 25 29.50 -25.79 30.12
CA ASN A 25 30.77 -25.05 30.02
C ASN A 25 30.94 -24.19 28.73
N LEU A 26 29.97 -24.18 27.81
CA LEU A 26 29.96 -23.31 26.63
C LEU A 26 29.59 -21.86 26.96
N TRP A 27 28.93 -21.61 28.08
CA TRP A 27 28.58 -20.26 28.54
C TRP A 27 29.75 -19.48 29.11
N SER A 28 30.76 -20.18 29.66
CA SER A 28 31.93 -19.54 30.26
C SER A 28 32.84 -18.85 29.22
N ALA A 29 32.81 -19.28 27.97
CA ALA A 29 33.60 -18.67 26.88
C ALA A 29 32.94 -17.42 26.27
N ALA A 30 31.59 -17.37 26.21
CA ALA A 30 30.85 -16.22 25.69
C ALA A 30 30.74 -15.07 26.71
N VAL A 31 30.69 -15.40 27.98
CA VAL A 31 30.54 -14.45 29.12
C VAL A 31 31.83 -13.67 29.41
N SER A 32 32.99 -14.18 29.02
CA SER A 32 34.27 -13.47 29.22
C SER A 32 34.51 -12.30 28.28
N CYS A 33 33.74 -12.17 27.17
CA CYS A 33 33.88 -11.09 26.21
C CYS A 33 32.86 -9.93 26.36
N LEU A 34 31.81 -10.13 27.17
CA LEU A 34 30.78 -9.12 27.43
C LEU A 34 30.85 -8.69 28.88
N GLY A 35 31.21 -7.44 29.14
CA GLY A 35 31.35 -6.91 30.48
C GLY A 35 30.05 -7.01 31.31
N ARG A 36 30.16 -7.10 32.60
CA ARG A 36 29.06 -7.26 33.58
C ARG A 36 27.87 -6.31 33.40
N SER A 37 28.06 -5.18 32.73
CA SER A 37 27.02 -4.20 32.41
C SER A 37 26.01 -4.69 31.36
N ALA A 38 26.46 -5.52 30.38
CA ALA A 38 25.58 -6.07 29.36
C ALA A 38 24.69 -7.19 29.89
N GLN A 39 25.17 -7.95 30.87
CA GLN A 39 24.36 -8.99 31.52
C GLN A 39 23.22 -8.42 32.37
N LEU A 40 23.47 -7.30 33.07
CA LEU A 40 22.43 -6.61 33.83
C LEU A 40 21.36 -5.99 32.92
N LEU A 41 21.79 -5.48 31.76
CA LEU A 41 20.88 -4.92 30.77
C LEU A 41 19.98 -5.99 30.14
N THR A 42 20.55 -7.18 29.84
CA THR A 42 19.80 -8.31 29.26
C THR A 42 18.77 -8.88 30.22
N VAL A 43 19.12 -8.96 31.52
CA VAL A 43 18.20 -9.44 32.57
C VAL A 43 17.13 -8.39 32.89
N LEU A 44 17.45 -7.11 32.87
CA LEU A 44 16.49 -6.01 33.05
C LEU A 44 15.55 -5.87 31.84
N LEU A 45 16.06 -6.05 30.63
CA LEU A 45 15.23 -6.13 29.41
C LEU A 45 14.28 -7.34 29.43
N ALA A 46 14.77 -8.54 29.84
CA ALA A 46 13.93 -9.73 29.91
C ALA A 46 12.85 -9.64 31.02
N LEU A 47 13.11 -8.92 32.11
CA LEU A 47 12.13 -8.70 33.17
C LEU A 47 11.13 -7.57 32.86
N SER A 48 11.51 -6.59 32.06
CA SER A 48 10.59 -5.55 31.60
C SER A 48 9.62 -6.04 30.53
N VAL A 49 10.03 -7.00 29.70
CA VAL A 49 9.23 -7.58 28.61
C VAL A 49 7.97 -8.31 29.11
N THR A 50 8.05 -9.00 30.24
CA THR A 50 6.90 -9.79 30.77
C THR A 50 5.85 -8.95 31.51
N ALA A 51 6.22 -7.78 32.05
CA ALA A 51 5.28 -6.89 32.72
C ALA A 51 4.52 -5.93 31.79
N ASN A 52 5.13 -5.54 30.67
CA ASN A 52 4.55 -4.54 29.77
C ASN A 52 3.68 -5.15 28.64
N ALA A 53 3.83 -6.44 28.33
CA ALA A 53 3.08 -7.07 27.24
C ALA A 53 1.56 -7.11 27.48
N GLN A 54 1.15 -7.21 28.75
CA GLN A 54 -0.27 -7.28 29.10
C GLN A 54 -0.91 -5.88 29.13
N ASP A 55 -0.14 -4.84 29.49
CA ASP A 55 -0.62 -3.46 29.49
C ASP A 55 -0.67 -2.85 28.07
N SER A 56 0.27 -3.24 27.17
CA SER A 56 0.30 -2.75 25.80
C SER A 56 -0.89 -3.25 24.96
N LYS A 57 -1.30 -4.53 25.10
CA LYS A 57 -2.51 -5.07 24.47
C LYS A 57 -3.75 -4.24 24.76
N GLN A 58 -3.86 -3.81 25.98
CA GLN A 58 -5.01 -3.12 26.53
C GLN A 58 -5.10 -1.66 26.05
N GLN A 59 -3.94 -1.01 25.92
CA GLN A 59 -3.84 0.36 25.43
C GLN A 59 -4.02 0.44 23.92
N THR A 60 -3.43 -0.49 23.17
CA THR A 60 -3.60 -0.59 21.72
C THR A 60 -5.07 -0.77 21.35
N PHE A 61 -5.81 -1.63 22.08
CA PHE A 61 -7.22 -1.85 21.83
C PHE A 61 -8.08 -0.59 21.97
N ASN A 62 -7.86 0.21 23.03
CA ASN A 62 -8.63 1.43 23.27
C ASN A 62 -8.30 2.53 22.25
N LEU A 63 -7.04 2.66 21.86
CA LEU A 63 -6.63 3.62 20.85
C LEU A 63 -7.14 3.21 19.46
N HIS A 64 -7.06 1.94 19.10
CA HIS A 64 -7.61 1.39 17.87
C HIS A 64 -9.13 1.56 17.80
N LYS A 65 -9.85 1.32 18.90
CA LYS A 65 -11.29 1.57 18.94
C LYS A 65 -11.63 3.04 18.67
N LEU A 66 -10.88 3.98 19.21
CA LEU A 66 -11.02 5.42 18.91
C LEU A 66 -10.68 5.75 17.45
N MET A 67 -9.66 5.12 16.89
CA MET A 67 -9.22 5.35 15.52
C MET A 67 -10.20 4.78 14.49
N HIS A 68 -11.03 3.80 14.88
CA HIS A 68 -11.98 3.10 13.99
C HIS A 68 -13.45 3.46 14.23
N GLN A 69 -13.79 4.20 15.26
CA GLN A 69 -15.12 4.75 15.40
C GLN A 69 -15.32 5.89 14.40
N ARG A 70 -15.20 5.56 13.13
CA ARG A 70 -15.75 6.35 12.05
C ARG A 70 -17.25 6.11 11.97
N ALA A 71 -17.99 6.69 12.88
CA ALA A 71 -19.28 7.21 12.44
C ALA A 71 -18.92 8.26 11.41
N ILE A 72 -19.20 8.02 10.12
CA ILE A 72 -19.18 9.08 9.11
C ILE A 72 -19.99 10.21 9.74
N PRO A 73 -19.38 11.34 10.09
CA PRO A 73 -20.14 12.39 10.74
C PRO A 73 -21.19 12.82 9.74
N LYS A 74 -22.47 12.65 10.07
CA LYS A 74 -23.58 13.11 9.22
C LYS A 74 -23.50 14.61 8.93
N ASN A 75 -22.74 15.32 9.77
CA ASN A 75 -22.32 16.69 9.57
C ASN A 75 -20.87 16.75 10.03
N PHE A 76 -19.94 16.91 9.10
CA PHE A 76 -18.57 17.24 9.46
C PHE A 76 -18.61 18.50 10.33
N PRO A 77 -18.22 18.45 11.61
CA PRO A 77 -18.11 19.66 12.40
C PRO A 77 -17.15 20.59 11.66
N LYS A 78 -17.42 21.91 11.75
CA LYS A 78 -16.42 22.87 11.28
C LYS A 78 -15.11 22.52 11.95
N PRO A 79 -14.03 22.23 11.20
CA PRO A 79 -12.79 21.86 11.83
C PRO A 79 -12.30 23.00 12.72
N ASP A 80 -11.94 22.68 13.94
CA ASP A 80 -11.19 23.59 14.81
C ASP A 80 -9.72 23.77 14.32
N PHE A 81 -9.44 23.40 13.08
CA PHE A 81 -8.13 23.53 12.47
C PHE A 81 -7.94 24.89 11.85
N PRO A 82 -6.69 25.37 11.74
CA PRO A 82 -6.40 26.58 11.01
C PRO A 82 -6.91 26.48 9.57
N ILE A 83 -7.81 27.38 9.20
CA ILE A 83 -8.29 27.50 7.82
C ILE A 83 -7.30 28.37 7.04
N ALA A 84 -6.93 27.91 5.85
CA ALA A 84 -6.07 28.64 4.95
C ALA A 84 -6.72 29.96 4.53
N THR A 85 -5.98 31.04 4.63
CA THR A 85 -6.42 32.35 4.17
C THR A 85 -6.26 32.47 2.65
N ALA A 86 -6.91 33.46 2.03
CA ALA A 86 -6.68 33.78 0.63
C ALA A 86 -5.20 34.13 0.32
N GLU A 87 -4.44 34.57 1.31
CA GLU A 87 -3.00 34.81 1.20
C GLU A 87 -2.21 33.49 1.22
N ASP A 88 -2.55 32.55 2.11
CA ASP A 88 -1.94 31.22 2.14
C ASP A 88 -2.17 30.50 0.79
N MET A 89 -3.40 30.57 0.27
CA MET A 89 -3.75 30.00 -1.04
C MET A 89 -2.97 30.66 -2.17
N ARG A 90 -2.81 32.00 -2.16
CA ARG A 90 -1.99 32.70 -3.15
C ARG A 90 -0.53 32.25 -3.05
N ARG A 91 0.04 32.17 -1.86
CA ARG A 91 1.43 31.72 -1.67
C ARG A 91 1.63 30.28 -2.16
N ALA A 92 0.67 29.41 -1.94
CA ALA A 92 0.71 28.04 -2.45
C ALA A 92 0.64 27.99 -3.97
N HIS A 93 -0.11 28.92 -4.60
CA HIS A 93 -0.27 29.01 -6.05
C HIS A 93 0.80 29.88 -6.73
N ASP A 94 1.26 30.95 -6.12
CA ASP A 94 2.27 31.85 -6.70
C ASP A 94 3.65 31.21 -6.84
N ALA A 95 3.96 30.19 -6.04
CA ALA A 95 5.13 29.35 -6.26
C ALA A 95 5.03 28.56 -7.56
N SER A 96 3.86 28.55 -8.21
CA SER A 96 3.58 27.69 -9.35
C SER A 96 3.61 28.37 -10.71
N GLY A 97 3.62 29.65 -10.85
CA GLY A 97 3.83 30.51 -12.06
C GLY A 97 3.61 29.97 -13.47
N ALA A 98 3.41 28.69 -13.64
CA ALA A 98 3.11 28.03 -14.91
C ALA A 98 1.96 27.06 -14.73
N PRO A 99 1.02 27.00 -15.69
CA PRO A 99 0.04 25.92 -15.73
C PRO A 99 0.79 24.59 -15.77
N LEU A 100 0.34 23.63 -14.96
CA LEU A 100 0.84 22.27 -15.02
C LEU A 100 0.61 21.73 -16.43
N ASN A 101 1.68 21.54 -17.20
CA ASN A 101 1.62 20.79 -18.43
C ASN A 101 1.57 19.31 -18.06
N PHE A 102 0.36 18.79 -17.85
CA PHE A 102 0.20 17.36 -17.73
C PHE A 102 0.49 16.72 -19.08
N PRO A 103 1.22 15.62 -19.08
CA PRO A 103 1.45 14.88 -20.31
C PRO A 103 0.14 14.25 -20.81
N ASP A 104 0.04 14.07 -22.12
CA ASP A 104 -1.14 13.49 -22.78
C ASP A 104 -1.43 12.03 -22.37
N ARG A 105 -0.53 11.43 -21.55
CA ARG A 105 -0.59 10.03 -21.17
C ARG A 105 -0.37 9.88 -19.67
N VAL A 106 -1.29 9.19 -19.01
CA VAL A 106 -1.16 8.70 -17.63
C VAL A 106 -1.47 7.21 -17.54
N TRP A 107 -1.00 6.59 -16.45
CA TRP A 107 -1.10 5.16 -16.28
C TRP A 107 -1.12 4.80 -14.80
N PHE A 108 -2.17 4.14 -14.34
CA PHE A 108 -2.30 3.65 -12.98
C PHE A 108 -1.95 2.15 -12.97
N PRO A 109 -0.81 1.76 -12.36
CA PRO A 109 -0.42 0.35 -12.32
C PRO A 109 -1.37 -0.47 -11.47
N GLY A 110 -1.63 -1.71 -11.89
CA GLY A 110 -2.30 -2.71 -11.05
C GLY A 110 -1.38 -3.14 -9.91
N GLU A 111 -1.96 -3.64 -8.82
CA GLU A 111 -1.19 -4.01 -7.63
C GLU A 111 -0.24 -5.21 -7.83
N TRP A 112 -0.49 -6.02 -8.86
CA TRP A 112 0.41 -7.10 -9.30
C TRP A 112 1.61 -6.63 -10.12
N GLU A 113 1.66 -5.34 -10.51
CA GLU A 113 2.79 -4.80 -11.24
C GLU A 113 4.00 -4.55 -10.33
N GLU A 114 5.16 -4.37 -10.93
CA GLU A 114 6.41 -4.27 -10.19
C GLU A 114 6.47 -3.08 -9.25
N VAL A 115 6.83 -3.34 -8.00
CA VAL A 115 7.03 -2.33 -6.96
C VAL A 115 8.49 -2.26 -6.53
N LYS A 116 8.94 -1.07 -6.12
CA LYS A 116 10.29 -0.83 -5.57
C LYS A 116 10.30 -0.74 -4.04
N ALA A 117 9.20 -0.33 -3.44
CA ALA A 117 9.09 -0.18 -2.00
C ALA A 117 7.66 -0.36 -1.51
N ILE A 118 7.55 -0.68 -0.22
CA ILE A 118 6.29 -0.67 0.52
C ILE A 118 6.43 0.30 1.69
N VAL A 119 5.47 1.20 1.81
CA VAL A 119 5.40 2.15 2.93
C VAL A 119 4.65 1.50 4.07
N VAL A 120 5.23 1.57 5.28
CA VAL A 120 4.66 1.03 6.52
C VAL A 120 4.89 2.01 7.68
N ALA A 121 4.08 1.91 8.73
CA ALA A 121 4.25 2.69 9.94
C ALA A 121 4.75 1.83 11.10
N ILE A 122 5.58 2.39 11.95
CA ILE A 122 5.72 1.89 13.33
C ILE A 122 4.45 2.26 14.08
N PRO A 123 3.84 1.34 14.84
CA PRO A 123 2.62 1.62 15.62
C PRO A 123 2.96 2.42 16.88
N TYR A 124 2.91 3.74 16.78
CA TYR A 124 3.08 4.62 17.92
C TYR A 124 1.81 4.66 18.77
N LEU A 125 2.01 4.74 20.07
CA LEU A 125 0.97 5.02 21.05
C LEU A 125 1.16 6.45 21.57
N HIS A 126 0.06 7.17 21.71
CA HIS A 126 0.08 8.56 22.13
C HIS A 126 -0.68 8.71 23.45
N TYR A 127 -0.05 9.38 24.41
CA TYR A 127 -0.55 9.54 25.76
C TYR A 127 -0.76 10.99 26.14
N VAL A 128 -1.72 11.22 27.01
CA VAL A 128 -1.82 12.46 27.75
C VAL A 128 -0.59 12.55 28.66
N PRO A 129 0.15 13.69 28.70
CA PRO A 129 1.35 13.81 29.52
C PRO A 129 1.14 13.43 30.98
N GLY A 130 2.04 12.60 31.49
CA GLY A 130 1.97 12.07 32.85
C GLY A 130 0.90 10.99 33.09
N LYS A 131 0.22 10.51 32.02
CA LYS A 131 -0.79 9.44 32.10
C LYS A 131 -0.35 8.15 31.39
N LYS A 132 0.91 8.04 31.00
CA LYS A 132 1.45 6.82 30.39
C LYS A 132 1.23 5.63 31.34
N GLY A 133 0.66 4.54 30.78
CA GLY A 133 0.30 3.35 31.58
C GLY A 133 -1.11 3.39 32.20
N ASP A 134 -1.80 4.53 32.22
CA ASP A 134 -3.21 4.60 32.58
C ASP A 134 -4.06 4.41 31.33
N THR A 135 -4.59 3.19 31.12
CA THR A 135 -5.36 2.79 29.94
C THR A 135 -6.67 3.54 29.75
N ARG A 136 -7.09 4.33 30.73
CA ARG A 136 -8.28 5.17 30.65
C ARG A 136 -8.04 6.46 29.85
N TYR A 137 -6.75 6.84 29.67
CA TYR A 137 -6.38 8.05 28.95
C TYR A 137 -5.68 7.70 27.64
N SER A 138 -6.07 8.37 26.58
CA SER A 138 -5.41 8.33 25.29
C SER A 138 -5.36 9.72 24.66
N ALA A 139 -4.55 9.87 23.63
CA ALA A 139 -4.43 11.10 22.88
C ALA A 139 -4.46 10.79 21.37
N LEU A 140 -5.29 11.50 20.62
CA LEU A 140 -5.28 11.47 19.16
C LEU A 140 -4.52 12.72 18.67
N PRO A 141 -3.31 12.58 18.14
CA PRO A 141 -2.55 13.72 17.64
C PRO A 141 -3.29 14.41 16.51
N ILE A 142 -3.39 15.74 16.56
CA ILE A 142 -3.96 16.55 15.47
C ILE A 142 -2.87 17.33 14.74
N VAL A 143 -1.85 17.75 15.49
CA VAL A 143 -0.58 18.28 14.93
C VAL A 143 0.55 17.83 15.83
N GLN A 144 1.78 17.90 15.38
CA GLN A 144 2.93 17.46 16.17
C GLN A 144 2.96 18.17 17.54
N GLY A 145 2.99 17.39 18.61
CA GLY A 145 3.00 17.86 20.00
C GLY A 145 1.65 18.33 20.52
N TYR A 146 0.57 18.25 19.74
CA TYR A 146 -0.76 18.66 20.13
C TYR A 146 -1.79 17.57 19.80
N ALA A 147 -2.71 17.28 20.72
CA ALA A 147 -3.68 16.21 20.56
C ALA A 147 -5.03 16.50 21.24
N ILE A 148 -6.06 15.81 20.77
CA ILE A 148 -7.32 15.65 21.49
C ILE A 148 -7.12 14.58 22.56
N HIS A 149 -7.45 14.90 23.80
CA HIS A 149 -7.34 14.00 24.93
C HIS A 149 -8.66 13.29 25.18
N TYR A 150 -8.58 11.98 25.38
CA TYR A 150 -9.71 11.12 25.64
C TYR A 150 -9.60 10.40 27.00
N TYR A 151 -10.74 10.13 27.61
CA TYR A 151 -10.86 9.38 28.83
C TYR A 151 -12.04 8.41 28.76
N ALA A 152 -11.86 7.18 29.23
CA ALA A 152 -12.92 6.19 29.41
C ALA A 152 -12.85 5.64 30.85
N GLU A 153 -13.99 5.52 31.54
CA GLU A 153 -14.01 4.99 32.91
C GLU A 153 -13.70 3.49 32.96
N SER A 154 -14.17 2.76 31.94
CA SER A 154 -13.90 1.33 31.75
C SER A 154 -13.56 1.02 30.30
N LYS A 155 -13.18 -0.23 30.02
CA LYS A 155 -12.86 -0.69 28.65
C LYS A 155 -14.09 -0.85 27.76
N GLU A 156 -15.24 -1.05 28.35
CA GLU A 156 -16.52 -1.22 27.68
C GLU A 156 -17.15 0.12 27.32
N GLU A 157 -16.70 1.21 27.93
CA GLU A 157 -17.20 2.55 27.62
C GLU A 157 -16.46 3.20 26.46
N GLU A 158 -17.21 3.93 25.65
CA GLU A 158 -16.62 4.76 24.62
C GLU A 158 -15.87 5.94 25.22
N PRO A 159 -14.58 6.12 24.83
CA PRO A 159 -13.81 7.24 25.32
C PRO A 159 -14.44 8.58 24.92
N LYS A 160 -14.46 9.53 25.85
CA LYS A 160 -14.99 10.88 25.65
C LYS A 160 -13.89 11.90 25.60
N GLU A 161 -13.99 12.89 24.73
CA GLU A 161 -13.07 14.04 24.72
C GLU A 161 -13.14 14.76 26.07
N VAL A 162 -11.98 14.93 26.70
CA VAL A 162 -11.85 15.61 28.00
C VAL A 162 -10.99 16.88 27.93
N GLY A 163 -10.37 17.14 26.79
CA GLY A 163 -9.57 18.34 26.55
C GLY A 163 -8.64 18.23 25.36
N ARG A 164 -7.86 19.25 25.15
CA ARG A 164 -6.83 19.32 24.08
C ARG A 164 -5.54 19.87 24.65
N GLY A 165 -4.40 19.36 24.19
CA GLY A 165 -3.11 19.83 24.65
C GLY A 165 -1.95 18.98 24.14
N PRO A 166 -0.75 19.12 24.74
CA PRO A 166 0.41 18.33 24.35
C PRO A 166 0.18 16.82 24.56
N TYR A 167 0.94 16.00 23.83
CA TYR A 167 0.96 14.54 24.01
C TYR A 167 2.40 14.02 24.02
N GLU A 168 2.56 12.81 24.52
CA GLU A 168 3.80 12.03 24.49
C GLU A 168 3.61 10.85 23.55
N SER A 169 4.60 10.57 22.69
CA SER A 169 4.59 9.41 21.79
C SER A 169 5.54 8.32 22.28
N TYR A 170 5.17 7.07 22.02
CA TYR A 170 5.93 5.90 22.40
C TYR A 170 5.61 4.72 21.47
N PHE A 171 6.59 3.88 21.18
CA PHE A 171 6.36 2.60 20.49
C PHE A 171 7.02 1.44 21.25
N ASP A 172 6.46 0.24 21.08
CA ASP A 172 7.00 -0.99 21.65
C ASP A 172 6.96 -2.10 20.59
N LEU A 173 8.13 -2.43 20.04
CA LEU A 173 8.26 -3.48 19.05
C LEU A 173 8.16 -4.90 19.65
N ASN A 174 8.13 -5.05 20.97
CA ASN A 174 7.83 -6.33 21.64
C ASN A 174 6.33 -6.54 21.84
N SER A 175 5.51 -5.51 21.65
CA SER A 175 4.06 -5.66 21.62
C SER A 175 3.63 -6.52 20.43
N GLU A 176 2.43 -7.08 20.46
CA GLU A 176 1.91 -7.87 19.33
C GLU A 176 1.87 -7.06 18.03
N GLY A 177 1.38 -5.82 18.06
CA GLY A 177 1.40 -4.93 16.90
C GLY A 177 2.81 -4.60 16.42
N GLY A 178 3.76 -4.43 17.35
CA GLY A 178 5.18 -4.25 17.03
C GLY A 178 5.78 -5.47 16.34
N GLN A 179 5.47 -6.68 16.84
CA GLN A 179 5.93 -7.93 16.23
C GLN A 179 5.34 -8.16 14.84
N VAL A 180 4.05 -7.86 14.64
CA VAL A 180 3.44 -7.90 13.30
C VAL A 180 4.16 -6.93 12.35
N THR A 181 4.49 -5.73 12.81
CA THR A 181 5.23 -4.75 12.01
C THR A 181 6.62 -5.23 11.63
N LEU A 182 7.37 -5.85 12.55
CA LEU A 182 8.68 -6.44 12.24
C LEU A 182 8.57 -7.58 11.23
N GLN A 183 7.61 -8.48 11.40
CA GLN A 183 7.35 -9.58 10.46
C GLN A 183 6.93 -9.05 9.08
N LEU A 184 6.14 -7.98 9.03
CA LEU A 184 5.75 -7.31 7.80
C LEU A 184 6.99 -6.74 7.06
N ILE A 185 7.88 -6.04 7.80
CA ILE A 185 9.15 -5.52 7.24
C ILE A 185 10.01 -6.68 6.72
N ASP A 186 10.13 -7.79 7.45
CA ASP A 186 10.90 -8.97 7.00
C ASP A 186 10.31 -9.56 5.70
N GLY A 187 8.99 -9.68 5.61
CA GLY A 187 8.31 -10.17 4.40
C GLY A 187 8.56 -9.28 3.19
N ILE A 188 8.50 -7.95 3.36
CA ILE A 188 8.82 -6.96 2.33
C ILE A 188 10.26 -7.11 1.84
N GLN A 189 11.21 -7.24 2.77
CA GLN A 189 12.63 -7.39 2.45
C GLN A 189 12.93 -8.73 1.76
N ARG A 190 12.26 -9.83 2.12
CA ARG A 190 12.33 -11.14 1.45
C ARG A 190 11.82 -11.08 0.02
N ALA A 191 10.78 -10.28 -0.23
CA ALA A 191 10.28 -10.01 -1.59
C ALA A 191 11.26 -9.18 -2.45
N GLY A 192 12.39 -8.74 -1.87
CA GLY A 192 13.45 -8.08 -2.58
C GLY A 192 13.30 -6.57 -2.73
N VAL A 193 12.30 -5.94 -2.11
CA VAL A 193 12.02 -4.50 -2.17
C VAL A 193 12.40 -3.77 -0.88
N GLU A 194 12.41 -2.44 -0.90
CA GLU A 194 12.66 -1.65 0.30
C GLU A 194 11.41 -1.53 1.17
N ALA A 195 11.55 -1.63 2.49
CA ALA A 195 10.56 -1.13 3.43
C ALA A 195 10.81 0.36 3.68
N TRP A 196 9.83 1.23 3.37
CA TRP A 196 9.88 2.65 3.72
C TRP A 196 9.09 2.86 4.99
N VAL A 197 9.79 3.12 6.09
CA VAL A 197 9.24 3.07 7.43
C VAL A 197 9.07 4.48 8.00
N ARG A 198 7.84 4.84 8.34
CA ARG A 198 7.55 6.07 9.07
C ARG A 198 8.01 5.96 10.51
N ILE A 199 8.76 6.95 10.94
CA ILE A 199 9.15 7.19 12.33
C ILE A 199 8.77 8.61 12.73
N GLU A 200 8.47 8.85 14.01
CA GLU A 200 8.10 10.18 14.48
C GLU A 200 9.33 11.04 14.82
N GLN A 201 10.43 10.41 15.22
CA GLN A 201 11.66 11.11 15.56
C GLN A 201 12.90 10.45 14.92
N PRO A 202 13.91 11.23 14.51
CA PRO A 202 15.11 10.66 13.88
C PRO A 202 15.87 9.64 14.74
N GLY A 203 15.79 9.75 16.07
CA GLY A 203 16.43 8.82 17.00
C GLY A 203 15.80 7.40 17.02
N ASP A 204 14.56 7.27 16.58
CA ASP A 204 13.82 6.02 16.58
C ASP A 204 14.44 4.99 15.61
N GLU A 205 15.09 5.46 14.54
CA GLU A 205 15.79 4.59 13.59
C GLU A 205 16.79 3.67 14.28
N GLN A 206 17.58 4.18 15.20
CA GLN A 206 18.59 3.38 15.90
C GLN A 206 17.96 2.29 16.76
N VAL A 207 16.84 2.60 17.41
CA VAL A 207 16.09 1.64 18.23
C VAL A 207 15.51 0.53 17.36
N ILE A 208 14.90 0.90 16.22
CA ILE A 208 14.30 -0.07 15.30
C ILE A 208 15.37 -0.98 14.70
N ARG A 209 16.51 -0.44 14.25
CA ARG A 209 17.63 -1.25 13.75
C ARG A 209 18.17 -2.21 14.79
N TYR A 210 18.25 -1.79 16.05
CA TYR A 210 18.64 -2.67 17.15
C TYR A 210 17.67 -3.87 17.30
N TYR A 211 16.35 -3.62 17.22
CA TYR A 211 15.37 -4.70 17.24
C TYR A 211 15.48 -5.62 16.04
N MET A 212 15.70 -5.05 14.84
CA MET A 212 15.90 -5.84 13.62
C MET A 212 17.11 -6.76 13.73
N GLU A 213 18.25 -6.25 14.20
CA GLU A 213 19.47 -7.03 14.42
C GLU A 213 19.27 -8.12 15.47
N ALA A 214 18.52 -7.83 16.56
CA ALA A 214 18.19 -8.80 17.57
C ALA A 214 17.30 -9.96 17.08
N HIS A 215 16.60 -9.76 15.97
CA HIS A 215 15.75 -10.76 15.31
C HIS A 215 16.37 -11.31 13.99
N ASP A 216 17.68 -11.15 13.80
CA ASP A 216 18.41 -11.58 12.60
C ASP A 216 17.79 -11.04 11.29
N MET A 217 17.13 -9.87 11.34
CA MET A 217 16.53 -9.22 10.18
C MET A 217 17.56 -8.41 9.38
N ARG A 218 17.32 -8.27 8.10
CA ARG A 218 18.14 -7.43 7.22
C ARG A 218 17.98 -5.96 7.56
N THR A 219 19.07 -5.20 7.53
CA THR A 219 19.06 -3.75 7.75
C THR A 219 19.44 -2.94 6.51
N ASP A 220 19.65 -3.61 5.36
CA ASP A 220 20.07 -3.00 4.10
C ASP A 220 18.91 -2.55 3.19
N LYS A 221 17.76 -3.23 3.26
CA LYS A 221 16.55 -2.91 2.47
C LYS A 221 15.49 -2.19 3.32
N ILE A 222 15.90 -1.12 3.98
CA ILE A 222 15.03 -0.29 4.78
C ILE A 222 15.42 1.18 4.64
N ARG A 223 14.43 2.04 4.51
CA ARG A 223 14.57 3.49 4.49
C ARG A 223 13.61 4.09 5.49
N PHE A 224 14.11 4.98 6.33
CA PHE A 224 13.27 5.70 7.27
C PHE A 224 12.93 7.08 6.74
N PHE A 225 11.71 7.53 7.05
CA PHE A 225 11.31 8.91 6.86
C PHE A 225 10.59 9.41 8.11
N VAL A 226 10.82 10.70 8.42
CA VAL A 226 10.32 11.30 9.65
C VAL A 226 9.01 12.03 9.36
N SER A 227 7.94 11.59 10.00
CA SER A 227 6.64 12.25 9.98
C SER A 227 5.87 11.90 11.25
N GLY A 228 5.18 12.87 11.83
CA GLY A 228 4.11 12.55 12.77
C GLY A 228 3.04 11.69 12.10
N GLY A 229 2.19 11.07 12.88
CA GLY A 229 1.08 10.28 12.36
C GLY A 229 -0.06 10.18 13.35
N ASN A 230 -1.25 10.06 12.82
CA ASN A 230 -2.48 9.82 13.58
C ASN A 230 -2.81 8.33 13.64
N SER A 231 -2.37 7.55 12.64
CA SER A 231 -2.69 6.14 12.49
C SER A 231 -1.61 5.35 11.76
N VAL A 232 -1.87 4.07 11.49
CA VAL A 232 -1.03 3.16 10.69
C VAL A 232 -1.63 2.84 9.32
N TRP A 233 -2.76 3.47 8.96
CA TRP A 233 -3.56 3.14 7.78
C TRP A 233 -2.99 3.75 6.50
N PHE A 234 -1.81 3.27 6.10
CA PHE A 234 -1.10 3.84 4.96
C PHE A 234 -1.73 3.51 3.61
N ARG A 235 -2.57 2.49 3.54
CA ARG A 235 -3.39 2.24 2.35
C ARG A 235 -4.31 3.44 2.09
N ASP A 236 -4.94 3.95 3.12
CA ASP A 236 -6.02 4.93 3.03
C ASP A 236 -5.50 6.35 2.87
N CYS A 237 -4.53 6.74 3.70
CA CYS A 237 -3.93 8.06 3.65
C CYS A 237 -2.73 8.18 2.69
N GLY A 238 -2.23 7.05 2.16
CA GLY A 238 -1.09 7.04 1.25
C GLY A 238 -1.49 7.43 -0.17
N PRO A 239 -0.52 7.88 -0.98
CA PRO A 239 -0.78 8.36 -2.33
C PRO A 239 -1.26 7.26 -3.26
N ILE A 240 -2.10 7.61 -4.24
CA ILE A 240 -2.38 6.77 -5.39
C ILE A 240 -1.29 7.03 -6.43
N CYS A 241 -0.39 6.08 -6.63
CA CYS A 241 0.72 6.24 -7.54
C CYS A 241 0.32 6.03 -9.00
N PHE A 242 0.90 6.80 -9.92
CA PHE A 242 0.69 6.67 -11.34
C PHE A 242 1.95 7.04 -12.13
N TYR A 243 2.00 6.59 -13.39
CA TYR A 243 3.02 7.01 -14.33
C TYR A 243 2.47 8.03 -15.32
N TYR A 244 3.33 8.93 -15.79
CA TYR A 244 2.96 9.94 -16.77
C TYR A 244 4.05 10.19 -17.81
N GLY A 245 3.64 10.68 -18.95
CA GLY A 245 4.50 11.03 -20.07
C GLY A 245 5.12 9.82 -20.77
N ASP A 246 5.89 10.09 -21.82
CA ASP A 246 6.54 9.04 -22.64
C ASP A 246 7.68 8.32 -21.92
N GLU A 247 8.21 8.92 -20.86
CA GLU A 247 9.28 8.34 -20.04
C GLU A 247 8.77 7.54 -18.84
N ASP A 248 7.46 7.31 -18.74
CA ASP A 248 6.80 6.63 -17.60
C ASP A 248 7.32 7.15 -16.26
N LYS A 249 7.27 8.48 -16.07
CA LYS A 249 7.69 9.11 -14.80
C LYS A 249 6.68 8.79 -13.71
N LEU A 250 7.17 8.35 -12.57
CA LEU A 250 6.33 8.08 -11.39
C LEU A 250 5.89 9.38 -10.73
N ALA A 251 4.60 9.48 -10.40
CA ALA A 251 4.00 10.55 -9.61
C ALA A 251 2.94 10.00 -8.65
N MET A 252 2.44 10.86 -7.80
CA MET A 252 1.44 10.57 -6.78
C MET A 252 0.22 11.47 -6.95
N LEU A 253 -0.98 10.90 -6.75
CA LEU A 253 -2.20 11.64 -6.48
C LEU A 253 -2.44 11.66 -4.96
N ASP A 254 -2.65 12.84 -4.43
CA ASP A 254 -2.90 13.16 -3.04
C ASP A 254 -4.37 13.52 -2.89
N PHE A 255 -5.16 12.58 -2.41
CA PHE A 255 -6.57 12.76 -2.11
C PHE A 255 -6.74 13.27 -0.69
N LEU A 256 -7.74 14.10 -0.47
CA LEU A 256 -8.10 14.52 0.88
C LEU A 256 -8.56 13.28 1.66
N TYR A 257 -7.87 13.02 2.77
CA TYR A 257 -8.15 11.87 3.62
C TYR A 257 -9.17 12.25 4.72
N ASP A 258 -8.76 12.25 5.96
CA ASP A 258 -9.59 12.53 7.11
C ASP A 258 -9.08 13.79 7.81
N PHE A 259 -9.87 14.86 7.79
CA PHE A 259 -9.45 16.12 8.39
C PHE A 259 -9.23 16.04 9.92
N GLU A 260 -9.75 15.01 10.60
CA GLU A 260 -9.44 14.71 12.00
C GLU A 260 -8.06 14.04 12.15
N ARG A 261 -7.43 13.65 11.03
CA ARG A 261 -6.11 13.00 10.96
C ARG A 261 -5.14 13.76 10.05
N PRO A 262 -4.87 15.04 10.35
CA PRO A 262 -4.09 15.89 9.44
C PRO A 262 -2.63 15.44 9.28
N LEU A 263 -2.06 14.71 10.24
CA LEU A 263 -0.71 14.16 10.13
C LEU A 263 -0.64 12.97 9.18
N ASP A 264 -1.73 12.24 9.03
CA ASP A 264 -1.86 11.18 8.02
C ASP A 264 -2.18 11.77 6.66
N ASP A 265 -3.08 12.77 6.59
CA ASP A 265 -3.50 13.42 5.35
C ASP A 265 -2.32 14.10 4.59
N VAL A 266 -1.29 14.57 5.29
CA VAL A 266 -0.09 15.15 4.67
C VAL A 266 0.98 14.12 4.27
N LEU A 267 0.73 12.82 4.44
CA LEU A 267 1.72 11.78 4.14
C LEU A 267 2.23 11.82 2.69
N PRO A 268 1.39 11.99 1.64
CA PRO A 268 1.89 12.13 0.28
C PRO A 268 2.84 13.32 0.10
N SER A 269 2.54 14.45 0.72
CA SER A 269 3.41 15.63 0.74
C SER A 269 4.74 15.39 1.47
N VAL A 270 4.76 14.57 2.53
CA VAL A 270 5.99 14.13 3.21
C VAL A 270 6.83 13.25 2.29
N LEU A 271 6.21 12.25 1.64
CA LEU A 271 6.90 11.35 0.71
C LEU A 271 7.46 12.12 -0.50
N HIS A 272 6.69 13.07 -1.05
CA HIS A 272 7.15 13.95 -2.10
C HIS A 272 8.46 14.65 -1.70
N ARG A 273 8.49 15.26 -0.52
CA ARG A 273 9.63 16.02 -0.03
C ARG A 273 10.85 15.17 0.30
N GLN A 274 10.64 14.01 0.93
CA GLN A 274 11.75 13.16 1.40
C GLN A 274 12.21 12.14 0.36
N MET A 275 11.30 11.67 -0.51
CA MET A 275 11.59 10.66 -1.54
C MET A 275 11.70 11.24 -2.95
N GLY A 276 11.29 12.51 -3.16
CA GLY A 276 11.43 13.20 -4.45
C GLY A 276 10.43 12.77 -5.52
N ILE A 277 9.31 12.13 -5.16
CA ILE A 277 8.26 11.74 -6.11
C ILE A 277 7.30 12.92 -6.29
N PRO A 278 7.00 13.40 -7.51
CA PRO A 278 6.03 14.46 -7.74
C PRO A 278 4.65 14.14 -7.15
N ASN A 279 4.02 15.11 -6.51
CA ASN A 279 2.72 14.98 -5.86
C ASN A 279 1.70 15.94 -6.45
N TYR A 280 0.50 15.45 -6.76
CA TYR A 280 -0.62 16.19 -7.31
C TYR A 280 -1.79 16.14 -6.35
N ILE A 281 -2.08 17.27 -5.73
CA ILE A 281 -3.13 17.41 -4.72
C ILE A 281 -4.47 17.65 -5.42
N ASN A 282 -5.53 16.99 -4.96
CA ASN A 282 -6.89 17.20 -5.43
C ASN A 282 -7.88 17.40 -4.27
N GLU A 283 -9.11 17.77 -4.59
CA GLU A 283 -10.11 18.15 -3.59
C GLU A 283 -11.14 17.05 -3.28
N VAL A 284 -10.98 15.86 -3.85
CA VAL A 284 -11.87 14.74 -3.58
C VAL A 284 -11.45 14.05 -2.29
N VAL A 285 -12.39 13.85 -1.36
CA VAL A 285 -12.17 12.97 -0.20
C VAL A 285 -12.25 11.53 -0.67
N TRP A 286 -11.15 10.80 -0.56
CA TRP A 286 -11.08 9.41 -0.98
C TRP A 286 -10.00 8.65 -0.22
N GLU A 287 -10.13 7.34 -0.15
CA GLU A 287 -9.26 6.46 0.61
C GLU A 287 -8.70 5.35 -0.28
N GLY A 288 -7.43 5.04 -0.11
CA GLY A 288 -6.76 4.08 -0.96
C GLY A 288 -7.31 2.65 -0.87
N GLY A 289 -7.89 2.25 0.26
CA GLY A 289 -8.59 0.96 0.41
C GLY A 289 -9.89 0.88 -0.40
N ASN A 290 -10.40 2.04 -0.81
CA ASN A 290 -11.55 2.15 -1.69
C ASN A 290 -11.16 2.41 -3.17
N CYS A 291 -9.92 2.11 -3.54
CA CYS A 291 -9.37 2.30 -4.88
C CYS A 291 -8.87 0.97 -5.45
N LEU A 292 -9.69 0.29 -6.24
CA LEU A 292 -9.29 -0.92 -6.95
C LEU A 292 -9.17 -0.62 -8.44
N VAL A 293 -7.94 -0.68 -8.96
CA VAL A 293 -7.64 -0.43 -10.38
C VAL A 293 -7.29 -1.73 -11.10
N ASP A 294 -7.69 -1.83 -12.36
CA ASP A 294 -7.39 -2.96 -13.24
C ASP A 294 -6.06 -2.83 -14.00
N GLY A 295 -5.21 -1.86 -13.64
CA GLY A 295 -3.95 -1.59 -14.33
C GLY A 295 -4.08 -1.09 -15.77
N ALA A 296 -5.29 -0.98 -16.30
CA ALA A 296 -5.57 -0.60 -17.69
C ALA A 296 -6.60 0.55 -17.79
N GLY A 297 -6.77 1.32 -16.71
CA GLY A 297 -7.62 2.50 -16.65
C GLY A 297 -9.05 2.25 -16.17
N GLY A 298 -9.38 1.04 -15.76
CA GLY A 298 -10.61 0.72 -15.03
C GLY A 298 -10.44 1.02 -13.55
N LEU A 299 -11.48 1.59 -12.95
CA LEU A 299 -11.58 1.89 -11.52
C LEU A 299 -12.86 1.29 -10.93
N LEU A 300 -12.71 0.57 -9.83
CA LEU A 300 -13.81 0.11 -9.00
C LEU A 300 -13.67 0.72 -7.60
N THR A 301 -14.77 1.27 -7.10
CA THR A 301 -14.82 1.98 -5.81
C THR A 301 -16.22 1.85 -5.21
N SER A 302 -16.38 2.14 -3.93
CA SER A 302 -17.68 2.08 -3.28
C SER A 302 -18.35 3.44 -3.13
N THR A 303 -19.66 3.42 -2.86
CA THR A 303 -20.47 4.61 -2.59
C THR A 303 -20.10 5.35 -1.31
N ALA A 304 -19.19 4.82 -0.47
CA ALA A 304 -18.62 5.54 0.66
C ALA A 304 -18.02 6.88 0.21
N THR A 305 -17.39 6.92 -0.98
CA THR A 305 -16.85 8.15 -1.57
C THR A 305 -17.90 9.25 -1.71
N TYR A 306 -19.13 8.91 -2.12
CA TYR A 306 -20.21 9.91 -2.22
C TYR A 306 -20.60 10.46 -0.86
N GLU A 307 -20.72 9.58 0.12
CA GLU A 307 -21.13 9.94 1.49
C GLU A 307 -20.14 10.92 2.12
N TYR A 308 -18.84 10.73 1.90
CA TYR A 308 -17.80 11.65 2.39
C TYR A 308 -17.89 13.01 1.71
N ASN A 309 -17.98 13.05 0.41
CA ASN A 309 -17.88 14.29 -0.37
C ASN A 309 -19.12 15.17 -0.30
N GLN A 310 -20.32 14.58 -0.13
CA GLN A 310 -21.59 15.30 -0.02
C GLN A 310 -21.74 16.08 1.28
N ASN A 311 -20.97 15.75 2.29
CA ASN A 311 -21.13 16.30 3.63
C ASN A 311 -19.95 17.16 4.09
N THR A 312 -18.87 17.32 3.28
CA THR A 312 -17.71 18.11 3.68
C THR A 312 -17.55 19.39 2.88
N THR A 313 -17.21 20.46 3.60
CA THR A 313 -16.76 21.75 3.07
C THR A 313 -15.26 21.94 3.23
N VAL A 314 -14.55 20.93 3.78
CA VAL A 314 -13.10 20.93 3.90
C VAL A 314 -12.50 20.60 2.54
N GLY A 315 -11.56 21.40 2.12
CA GLY A 315 -10.79 21.21 0.90
C GLY A 315 -9.35 20.75 1.20
N PRO A 316 -8.51 20.64 0.18
CA PRO A 316 -7.14 20.15 0.30
C PRO A 316 -6.32 20.87 1.36
N VAL A 317 -5.38 20.12 1.94
CA VAL A 317 -4.43 20.65 2.90
C VAL A 317 -3.39 21.52 2.20
N ILE A 318 -3.05 22.65 2.82
CA ILE A 318 -1.89 23.47 2.46
C ILE A 318 -0.87 23.35 3.58
N TRP A 319 0.35 23.02 3.19
CA TRP A 319 1.45 22.88 4.13
C TRP A 319 2.75 23.38 3.52
N ASP A 320 3.55 24.11 4.32
CA ASP A 320 4.86 24.62 3.88
C ASP A 320 5.93 23.51 3.77
N GLY A 321 5.57 22.30 4.19
CA GLY A 321 6.43 21.13 4.12
C GLY A 321 7.52 21.08 5.19
N LYS A 322 7.51 21.95 6.18
CA LYS A 322 8.57 22.05 7.20
C LYS A 322 8.05 21.85 8.61
N ASP A 323 7.08 22.66 9.00
CA ASP A 323 6.54 22.64 10.34
C ASP A 323 5.09 22.12 10.33
N PRO A 324 4.82 20.95 10.93
CA PRO A 324 3.46 20.43 11.05
C PRO A 324 2.45 21.40 11.68
N GLN A 325 2.91 22.36 12.48
CA GLN A 325 2.07 23.43 13.04
C GLN A 325 1.50 24.39 11.97
N THR A 326 2.08 24.36 10.76
CA THR A 326 1.65 25.21 9.63
C THR A 326 0.65 24.52 8.72
N ILE A 327 0.21 23.28 9.06
CA ILE A 327 -0.83 22.57 8.32
C ILE A 327 -2.14 23.36 8.41
N LYS A 328 -2.71 23.67 7.24
CA LYS A 328 -3.98 24.39 7.12
C LYS A 328 -4.84 23.73 6.06
N TYR A 329 -6.12 23.64 6.32
CA TYR A 329 -7.09 23.18 5.34
C TYR A 329 -7.66 24.33 4.52
N THR A 330 -7.90 24.09 3.23
CA THR A 330 -8.71 24.98 2.40
C THR A 330 -10.19 24.69 2.63
N THR A 331 -11.04 25.47 2.01
CA THR A 331 -12.49 25.20 1.98
C THR A 331 -12.93 24.95 0.54
N ARG A 332 -13.94 24.10 0.36
CA ARG A 332 -14.58 23.85 -0.91
C ARG A 332 -16.08 23.66 -0.73
N GLU A 333 -16.81 23.70 -1.84
CA GLU A 333 -18.22 23.26 -1.81
C GLU A 333 -18.31 21.73 -1.75
N PRO A 334 -19.33 21.17 -1.09
CA PRO A 334 -19.61 19.74 -1.13
C PRO A 334 -19.74 19.22 -2.58
N LEU A 335 -19.24 18.03 -2.85
CA LEU A 335 -19.40 17.38 -4.16
C LEU A 335 -20.60 16.44 -4.12
N ASN A 336 -21.48 16.53 -5.11
CA ASN A 336 -22.53 15.54 -5.31
C ASN A 336 -22.01 14.26 -5.98
N ALA A 337 -22.84 13.23 -6.12
CA ALA A 337 -22.45 11.94 -6.67
C ALA A 337 -21.90 12.05 -8.11
N ASP A 338 -22.53 12.87 -8.97
CA ASP A 338 -22.08 13.05 -10.35
C ASP A 338 -20.71 13.73 -10.40
N GLN A 339 -20.48 14.73 -9.54
CA GLN A 339 -19.18 15.40 -9.44
C GLN A 339 -18.08 14.46 -8.93
N CYS A 340 -18.37 13.61 -7.94
CA CYS A 340 -17.43 12.57 -7.49
C CYS A 340 -17.11 11.59 -8.62
N TYR A 341 -18.14 11.13 -9.34
CA TYR A 341 -17.98 10.25 -10.49
C TYR A 341 -17.10 10.88 -11.56
N ASP A 342 -17.43 12.11 -11.98
CA ASP A 342 -16.69 12.83 -13.00
C ASP A 342 -15.24 13.08 -12.61
N ALA A 343 -15.00 13.42 -11.33
CA ALA A 343 -13.65 13.63 -10.82
C ALA A 343 -12.82 12.36 -10.87
N LEU A 344 -13.31 11.25 -10.31
CA LEU A 344 -12.56 9.98 -10.31
C LEU A 344 -12.39 9.40 -11.71
N LYS A 345 -13.42 9.51 -12.56
CA LYS A 345 -13.32 9.13 -13.97
C LYS A 345 -12.33 10.00 -14.73
N GLY A 346 -12.30 11.29 -14.47
CA GLY A 346 -11.37 12.21 -15.11
C GLY A 346 -9.91 12.02 -14.71
N MET A 347 -9.64 11.44 -13.53
CA MET A 347 -8.29 11.22 -13.01
C MET A 347 -7.84 9.77 -13.13
N VAL A 348 -8.55 8.82 -12.53
CA VAL A 348 -8.11 7.43 -12.33
C VAL A 348 -8.82 6.47 -13.26
N GLY A 349 -10.14 6.48 -13.28
CA GLY A 349 -10.98 5.52 -13.99
C GLY A 349 -11.34 5.95 -15.41
N GLN A 350 -10.42 6.48 -16.19
CA GLN A 350 -10.70 7.09 -17.50
C GLN A 350 -11.24 6.10 -18.52
N ALA A 351 -10.85 4.82 -18.48
CA ALA A 351 -11.42 3.77 -19.32
C ALA A 351 -12.80 3.31 -18.84
N GLY A 352 -13.02 3.30 -17.54
CA GLY A 352 -14.28 2.93 -16.93
C GLY A 352 -14.24 3.13 -15.41
N THR A 353 -15.31 3.66 -14.86
CA THR A 353 -15.47 3.85 -13.41
C THR A 353 -16.74 3.16 -12.95
N CYS A 354 -16.60 2.25 -11.98
CA CYS A 354 -17.68 1.47 -11.41
C CYS A 354 -17.82 1.79 -9.92
N PHE A 355 -19.01 2.23 -9.52
CA PHE A 355 -19.34 2.41 -8.11
C PHE A 355 -20.24 1.27 -7.64
N VAL A 356 -19.85 0.64 -6.54
CA VAL A 356 -20.59 -0.44 -5.89
C VAL A 356 -21.12 0.02 -4.53
N ASP A 357 -22.14 -0.65 -4.02
CA ASP A 357 -22.70 -0.31 -2.72
C ASP A 357 -21.72 -0.65 -1.59
N ARG A 358 -21.53 0.28 -0.63
CA ARG A 358 -20.70 0.01 0.54
C ARG A 358 -21.32 -1.08 1.42
N LEU A 359 -20.50 -1.95 1.99
CA LEU A 359 -20.90 -2.86 3.05
C LEU A 359 -21.22 -2.06 4.34
N LYS A 360 -21.96 -2.67 5.25
CA LYS A 360 -22.44 -2.01 6.49
C LYS A 360 -21.74 -2.54 7.75
N ASN A 361 -21.29 -3.79 7.71
CA ASN A 361 -20.68 -4.50 8.85
C ASN A 361 -19.27 -4.99 8.51
N ASP A 362 -18.47 -4.11 7.93
CA ASP A 362 -17.09 -4.33 7.46
C ASP A 362 -16.05 -3.59 8.32
N GLY A 363 -16.31 -3.40 9.60
CA GLY A 363 -15.51 -2.55 10.48
C GLY A 363 -15.76 -1.06 10.30
N GLY A 364 -16.73 -0.68 9.45
CA GLY A 364 -17.17 0.70 9.25
C GLY A 364 -16.46 1.46 8.14
N THR A 365 -15.58 0.81 7.38
CA THR A 365 -14.76 1.43 6.33
C THR A 365 -15.56 1.68 5.04
N GLY A 366 -16.35 0.70 4.61
CA GLY A 366 -17.04 0.71 3.32
C GLY A 366 -16.09 0.53 2.14
N HIS A 367 -14.91 -0.06 2.37
CA HIS A 367 -13.86 -0.23 1.38
C HIS A 367 -14.05 -1.48 0.53
N ILE A 368 -13.62 -1.39 -0.72
CA ILE A 368 -13.70 -2.50 -1.68
C ILE A 368 -12.59 -3.54 -1.45
N ASP A 369 -11.44 -3.16 -0.93
CA ASP A 369 -10.29 -4.02 -0.66
C ASP A 369 -10.53 -5.06 0.46
N LEU A 370 -11.65 -4.95 1.16
CA LEU A 370 -12.05 -5.94 2.16
C LEU A 370 -12.66 -7.20 1.53
N TYR A 371 -13.09 -7.14 0.26
CA TYR A 371 -13.73 -8.29 -0.37
C TYR A 371 -13.35 -8.53 -1.83
N ALA A 372 -12.59 -7.63 -2.46
CA ALA A 372 -12.16 -7.78 -3.84
C ALA A 372 -10.71 -7.35 -4.00
N ASP A 373 -9.98 -8.07 -4.84
CA ASP A 373 -8.65 -7.69 -5.31
C ASP A 373 -8.50 -8.07 -6.78
N ALA A 374 -7.71 -7.28 -7.52
CA ALA A 374 -7.42 -7.50 -8.92
C ALA A 374 -6.18 -8.40 -9.05
N ILE A 375 -6.34 -9.55 -9.70
CA ILE A 375 -5.23 -10.48 -9.97
C ILE A 375 -4.43 -10.03 -11.19
N ASP A 376 -5.14 -9.56 -12.20
CA ASP A 376 -4.59 -9.00 -13.44
C ASP A 376 -5.62 -8.10 -14.11
N GLU A 377 -5.27 -7.57 -15.28
CA GLU A 377 -6.13 -6.71 -16.11
C GLU A 377 -7.40 -7.39 -16.63
N ASN A 378 -7.52 -8.71 -16.48
CA ASN A 378 -8.67 -9.45 -16.96
C ASN A 378 -9.73 -9.67 -15.88
N GLY A 379 -9.36 -9.69 -14.58
CA GLY A 379 -10.34 -10.04 -13.56
C GLY A 379 -9.86 -9.98 -12.12
N PHE A 380 -10.76 -10.43 -11.25
CA PHE A 380 -10.67 -10.27 -9.80
C PHE A 380 -10.80 -11.59 -9.07
N LEU A 381 -10.35 -11.60 -7.82
CA LEU A 381 -10.79 -12.54 -6.80
C LEU A 381 -11.79 -11.87 -5.86
N PHE A 382 -12.57 -12.68 -5.14
CA PHE A 382 -13.53 -12.17 -4.18
C PHE A 382 -13.51 -12.97 -2.87
N ALA A 383 -13.60 -12.29 -1.73
CA ALA A 383 -13.99 -12.90 -0.47
C ALA A 383 -15.53 -12.99 -0.44
N ARG A 384 -16.06 -14.20 -0.47
CA ARG A 384 -17.50 -14.45 -0.52
C ARG A 384 -18.01 -14.98 0.81
N MET A 385 -19.15 -14.48 1.22
CA MET A 385 -19.85 -15.03 2.38
C MET A 385 -20.48 -16.37 2.01
N PRO A 386 -20.39 -17.42 2.87
CA PRO A 386 -21.11 -18.68 2.67
C PRO A 386 -22.63 -18.49 2.61
N GLU A 387 -23.33 -19.36 1.89
CA GLU A 387 -24.80 -19.32 1.80
C GLU A 387 -25.50 -19.46 3.16
N THR A 388 -24.82 -19.98 4.17
CA THR A 388 -25.29 -20.03 5.55
C THR A 388 -25.58 -18.66 6.13
N TYR A 389 -24.95 -17.58 5.59
CA TYR A 389 -25.13 -16.19 5.99
C TYR A 389 -26.05 -15.39 5.06
N LYS A 390 -26.85 -16.05 4.20
CA LYS A 390 -27.72 -15.38 3.21
C LYS A 390 -28.73 -14.41 3.79
N ASP A 391 -29.06 -14.54 5.07
CA ASP A 391 -29.98 -13.64 5.78
C ASP A 391 -29.28 -12.40 6.35
N TRP A 392 -27.96 -12.29 6.22
CA TRP A 392 -27.21 -11.11 6.57
C TRP A 392 -27.43 -10.00 5.53
N LYS A 393 -27.45 -8.75 5.99
CA LYS A 393 -27.65 -7.60 5.10
C LYS A 393 -26.52 -7.46 4.09
N ASP A 394 -25.29 -7.62 4.55
CA ASP A 394 -24.12 -7.49 3.71
C ASP A 394 -23.95 -8.64 2.72
N TYR A 395 -24.55 -9.81 2.99
CA TYR A 395 -24.57 -10.90 2.01
C TYR A 395 -25.20 -10.46 0.68
N ALA A 396 -26.39 -9.87 0.73
CA ALA A 396 -27.10 -9.43 -0.48
C ALA A 396 -26.37 -8.28 -1.18
N ILE A 397 -25.76 -7.36 -0.41
CA ILE A 397 -24.97 -6.26 -0.96
C ILE A 397 -23.73 -6.80 -1.68
N LEU A 398 -22.99 -7.69 -1.03
CA LEU A 398 -21.76 -8.30 -1.58
C LEU A 398 -22.05 -9.07 -2.88
N GLU A 399 -23.08 -9.94 -2.88
CA GLU A 399 -23.47 -10.69 -4.07
C GLU A 399 -23.88 -9.77 -5.22
N GLY A 400 -24.62 -8.68 -4.91
CA GLY A 400 -25.00 -7.66 -5.86
C GLY A 400 -23.80 -6.92 -6.44
N ASN A 401 -22.84 -6.54 -5.59
CA ASN A 401 -21.61 -5.88 -5.99
C ASN A 401 -20.77 -6.76 -6.92
N VAL A 402 -20.51 -8.01 -6.53
CA VAL A 402 -19.75 -8.97 -7.36
C VAL A 402 -20.42 -9.17 -8.71
N ALA A 403 -21.74 -9.40 -8.71
CA ALA A 403 -22.48 -9.57 -9.97
C ALA A 403 -22.44 -8.32 -10.87
N TYR A 404 -22.38 -7.12 -10.26
CA TYR A 404 -22.27 -5.87 -10.99
C TYR A 404 -20.85 -5.63 -11.53
N MET A 405 -19.81 -5.89 -10.72
CA MET A 405 -18.41 -5.77 -11.12
C MET A 405 -18.10 -6.68 -12.30
N LEU A 406 -18.53 -7.95 -12.26
CA LEU A 406 -18.30 -8.94 -13.33
C LEU A 406 -19.05 -8.64 -14.64
N LYS A 407 -19.98 -7.68 -14.65
CA LYS A 407 -20.63 -7.19 -15.88
C LYS A 407 -19.91 -6.00 -16.50
N GLN A 408 -19.02 -5.36 -15.76
CA GLN A 408 -18.23 -4.26 -16.30
C GLN A 408 -17.24 -4.78 -17.34
N LYS A 409 -16.73 -3.86 -18.16
CA LYS A 409 -15.84 -4.20 -19.27
C LYS A 409 -14.40 -3.84 -18.93
N ASN A 410 -13.51 -4.79 -19.11
CA ASN A 410 -12.07 -4.59 -19.04
C ASN A 410 -11.55 -3.82 -20.29
N CYS A 411 -10.25 -3.60 -20.37
CA CYS A 411 -9.62 -2.89 -21.49
C CYS A 411 -9.75 -3.61 -22.85
N TRP A 412 -10.05 -4.91 -22.85
CA TRP A 412 -10.29 -5.74 -24.04
C TRP A 412 -11.75 -5.71 -24.51
N GLN A 413 -12.63 -5.01 -23.78
CA GLN A 413 -14.09 -4.98 -23.97
C GLN A 413 -14.79 -6.29 -23.60
N ASP A 414 -14.11 -7.19 -22.93
CA ASP A 414 -14.72 -8.36 -22.33
C ASP A 414 -15.20 -8.10 -20.91
N ALA A 415 -16.14 -8.89 -20.42
CA ALA A 415 -16.52 -8.84 -19.02
C ALA A 415 -15.35 -9.28 -18.14
N TYR A 416 -15.21 -8.67 -16.96
CA TYR A 416 -14.20 -9.12 -16.01
C TYR A 416 -14.42 -10.57 -15.61
N VAL A 417 -13.32 -11.28 -15.43
CA VAL A 417 -13.31 -12.68 -15.01
C VAL A 417 -13.36 -12.77 -13.48
N ASN A 418 -14.18 -13.65 -12.95
CA ASN A 418 -13.99 -14.14 -11.59
C ASN A 418 -12.91 -15.24 -11.61
N TRP A 419 -11.71 -14.93 -11.18
CA TRP A 419 -10.62 -15.91 -11.10
C TRP A 419 -10.84 -16.92 -9.99
N GLY A 420 -11.59 -16.56 -8.94
CA GLY A 420 -12.01 -17.45 -7.87
C GLY A 420 -12.42 -16.74 -6.61
N ASP A 421 -13.03 -17.51 -5.72
CA ASP A 421 -13.53 -17.03 -4.45
C ASP A 421 -12.64 -17.53 -3.30
N LEU A 422 -12.40 -16.67 -2.31
CA LEU A 422 -11.68 -17.00 -1.09
C LEU A 422 -12.64 -17.57 -0.04
N PRO A 423 -12.15 -18.48 0.81
CA PRO A 423 -12.93 -18.93 1.97
C PRO A 423 -13.25 -17.74 2.90
N PHE A 424 -14.33 -17.89 3.66
CA PHE A 424 -14.72 -16.90 4.66
C PHE A 424 -14.00 -17.20 5.99
N PRO A 425 -13.38 -16.20 6.64
CA PRO A 425 -12.68 -16.43 7.89
C PRO A 425 -13.62 -16.82 9.04
N SER A 426 -13.15 -17.69 9.91
CA SER A 426 -13.86 -18.15 11.10
C SER A 426 -13.36 -17.49 12.40
N TYR A 427 -13.94 -17.85 13.53
CA TYR A 427 -13.39 -17.60 14.86
C TYR A 427 -12.04 -18.28 15.08
N ASP A 428 -11.37 -17.95 16.16
CA ASP A 428 -10.07 -18.53 16.56
C ASP A 428 -10.08 -20.05 16.76
N ASP A 429 -11.26 -20.61 17.04
CA ASP A 429 -11.47 -22.05 17.21
C ASP A 429 -11.97 -22.75 15.93
N GLY A 430 -12.15 -22.00 14.84
CA GLY A 430 -12.65 -22.51 13.57
C GLY A 430 -14.16 -22.61 13.47
N SER A 431 -14.91 -22.12 14.45
CA SER A 431 -16.38 -22.09 14.39
C SER A 431 -16.93 -20.99 13.52
N ASP A 432 -18.17 -21.15 13.10
CA ASP A 432 -18.91 -20.14 12.35
C ASP A 432 -19.29 -18.94 13.24
N TRP A 433 -19.52 -17.79 12.61
CA TRP A 433 -19.97 -16.58 13.28
C TRP A 433 -21.45 -16.70 13.69
N ASN A 434 -21.76 -16.27 14.91
CA ASN A 434 -23.13 -16.38 15.43
C ASN A 434 -24.07 -15.29 14.84
N SER A 435 -23.52 -14.13 14.44
CA SER A 435 -24.29 -13.04 13.85
C SER A 435 -23.42 -12.12 13.00
N GLU A 436 -24.08 -11.39 12.11
CA GLU A 436 -23.47 -10.33 11.29
C GLU A 436 -22.86 -9.20 12.15
N GLU A 437 -23.54 -8.82 13.24
CA GLU A 437 -23.03 -7.80 14.15
C GLU A 437 -21.75 -8.26 14.88
N GLU A 438 -21.67 -9.55 15.23
CA GLU A 438 -20.49 -10.11 15.83
C GLU A 438 -19.33 -10.14 14.85
N TYR A 439 -19.55 -10.63 13.62
CA TYR A 439 -18.55 -10.58 12.56
C TYR A 439 -18.06 -9.17 12.33
N GLY A 440 -18.94 -8.18 12.24
CA GLY A 440 -18.60 -6.77 12.02
C GLY A 440 -17.66 -6.17 13.08
N LYS A 441 -17.60 -6.76 14.28
CA LYS A 441 -16.66 -6.34 15.33
C LYS A 441 -15.23 -6.81 15.07
N PHE A 442 -15.06 -7.89 14.30
CA PHE A 442 -13.76 -8.45 13.95
C PHE A 442 -13.33 -8.04 12.54
N ALA A 443 -14.28 -7.99 11.61
CA ALA A 443 -14.08 -7.60 10.21
C ALA A 443 -12.92 -8.35 9.52
N ARG A 444 -12.79 -9.65 9.77
CA ARG A 444 -11.74 -10.50 9.22
C ARG A 444 -11.96 -10.73 7.73
N THR A 445 -10.90 -10.64 6.94
CA THR A 445 -10.94 -10.98 5.52
C THR A 445 -9.59 -11.45 5.01
N TYR A 446 -9.60 -12.45 4.12
CA TYR A 446 -8.40 -12.93 3.43
C TYR A 446 -8.09 -12.11 2.16
N ALA A 447 -9.04 -11.33 1.65
CA ALA A 447 -8.82 -10.48 0.48
C ALA A 447 -7.90 -9.29 0.77
N ASN A 448 -7.78 -8.88 2.04
CA ASN A 448 -6.93 -7.75 2.44
C ASN A 448 -5.45 -8.17 2.58
N HIS A 449 -4.93 -8.86 1.55
CA HIS A 449 -3.53 -9.26 1.41
C HIS A 449 -2.73 -8.21 0.62
N LEU A 450 -1.41 -8.37 0.55
CA LEU A 450 -0.53 -7.45 -0.18
C LEU A 450 0.30 -8.22 -1.20
N ILE A 451 0.23 -7.81 -2.46
CA ILE A 451 1.08 -8.31 -3.53
C ILE A 451 2.39 -7.51 -3.55
N VAL A 452 3.53 -8.19 -3.48
CA VAL A 452 4.86 -7.59 -3.54
C VAL A 452 5.70 -8.37 -4.57
N ASN A 453 5.66 -7.96 -5.82
CA ASN A 453 6.30 -8.65 -6.95
C ASN A 453 5.82 -10.11 -7.06
N ASN A 454 6.66 -11.09 -6.69
CA ASN A 454 6.31 -12.52 -6.71
C ASN A 454 6.02 -13.10 -5.30
N TYR A 455 5.74 -12.22 -4.32
CA TYR A 455 5.36 -12.58 -2.95
C TYR A 455 3.95 -12.11 -2.65
N ILE A 456 3.25 -12.88 -1.81
CA ILE A 456 1.98 -12.51 -1.18
C ILE A 456 2.20 -12.44 0.32
N LEU A 457 2.00 -11.25 0.90
CA LEU A 457 1.89 -11.09 2.34
C LEU A 457 0.43 -11.30 2.70
N GLN A 458 0.13 -12.42 3.38
CA GLN A 458 -1.23 -12.95 3.57
C GLN A 458 -1.68 -12.81 5.01
N PRO A 459 -2.84 -12.16 5.30
CA PRO A 459 -3.42 -12.18 6.63
C PRO A 459 -3.87 -13.59 7.01
N CYS A 460 -3.58 -13.98 8.24
CA CYS A 460 -4.04 -15.18 8.88
C CYS A 460 -4.63 -14.83 10.24
N PHE A 461 -5.53 -15.67 10.73
CA PHE A 461 -6.23 -15.46 12.00
C PHE A 461 -5.96 -16.60 12.98
N SER A 462 -4.78 -17.21 12.84
CA SER A 462 -4.16 -18.16 13.76
C SER A 462 -2.66 -17.88 13.86
N PRO A 463 -1.96 -18.41 14.88
CA PRO A 463 -0.52 -18.27 14.98
C PRO A 463 0.19 -18.78 13.73
N VAL A 464 1.27 -18.11 13.34
CA VAL A 464 2.16 -18.54 12.25
C VAL A 464 3.40 -19.22 12.83
N ASP A 465 3.96 -20.17 12.08
CA ASP A 465 5.21 -20.85 12.43
C ASP A 465 6.46 -20.05 11.99
N VAL A 466 7.62 -20.64 12.17
CA VAL A 466 8.91 -20.00 11.81
C VAL A 466 9.11 -19.81 10.31
N ASP A 467 8.35 -20.53 9.49
CA ASP A 467 8.35 -20.41 8.02
C ASP A 467 7.24 -19.48 7.52
N TYR A 468 6.62 -18.73 8.42
CA TYR A 468 5.51 -17.82 8.14
C TYR A 468 4.30 -18.51 7.51
N MET A 469 3.97 -19.73 7.97
CA MET A 469 2.78 -20.47 7.57
C MET A 469 1.79 -20.60 8.75
N PRO A 470 0.47 -20.52 8.51
CA PRO A 470 -0.50 -20.58 9.59
C PRO A 470 -0.62 -21.99 10.18
N THR A 471 -0.83 -22.05 11.49
CA THR A 471 -0.93 -23.35 12.21
C THR A 471 -2.32 -23.97 12.17
N ALA A 472 -3.38 -23.16 12.03
CA ALA A 472 -4.75 -23.64 11.98
C ALA A 472 -5.15 -24.20 10.60
N ALA A 473 -6.04 -25.18 10.59
CA ALA A 473 -6.47 -25.86 9.38
C ALA A 473 -7.28 -24.94 8.45
N TRP A 474 -8.10 -24.04 8.98
CA TRP A 474 -8.90 -23.11 8.20
C TRP A 474 -8.05 -22.07 7.46
N ASP A 475 -7.04 -21.48 8.13
CA ASP A 475 -6.09 -20.59 7.47
C ASP A 475 -5.27 -21.31 6.40
N ARG A 476 -4.84 -22.56 6.66
CA ARG A 476 -4.17 -23.38 5.64
C ARG A 476 -5.06 -23.65 4.43
N ALA A 477 -6.36 -23.85 4.64
CA ALA A 477 -7.31 -24.02 3.53
C ALA A 477 -7.37 -22.75 2.65
N ASN A 478 -7.31 -21.56 3.26
CA ASN A 478 -7.18 -20.32 2.51
C ASN A 478 -5.86 -20.27 1.70
N ILE A 479 -4.72 -20.65 2.29
CA ILE A 479 -3.45 -20.68 1.54
C ILE A 479 -3.53 -21.63 0.33
N GLU A 480 -4.18 -22.76 0.47
CA GLU A 480 -4.37 -23.68 -0.67
C GLU A 480 -5.32 -23.12 -1.75
N ALA A 481 -6.30 -22.29 -1.37
CA ALA A 481 -7.11 -21.54 -2.34
C ALA A 481 -6.28 -20.44 -3.02
N MET A 482 -5.53 -19.67 -2.26
CA MET A 482 -4.65 -18.61 -2.76
C MET A 482 -3.58 -19.15 -3.74
N LYS A 483 -2.97 -20.30 -3.47
CA LYS A 483 -1.99 -20.92 -4.38
C LYS A 483 -2.56 -21.27 -5.76
N LYS A 484 -3.88 -21.48 -5.85
CA LYS A 484 -4.55 -21.71 -7.14
C LYS A 484 -4.78 -20.40 -7.89
N LEU A 485 -5.05 -19.32 -7.17
CA LEU A 485 -5.27 -17.97 -7.71
C LEU A 485 -3.94 -17.30 -8.09
N TYR A 486 -2.91 -17.55 -7.29
CA TYR A 486 -1.57 -16.98 -7.45
C TYR A 486 -0.51 -18.08 -7.61
N PRO A 487 -0.55 -18.83 -8.73
CA PRO A 487 0.38 -19.93 -8.94
C PRO A 487 1.82 -19.40 -9.03
N GLY A 488 2.73 -20.09 -8.35
CA GLY A 488 4.16 -19.73 -8.34
C GLY A 488 4.56 -18.59 -7.41
N TYR A 489 3.60 -17.94 -6.72
CA TYR A 489 3.91 -16.95 -5.69
C TYR A 489 4.42 -17.60 -4.40
N THR A 490 5.27 -16.88 -3.70
CA THR A 490 5.70 -17.22 -2.34
C THR A 490 4.78 -16.55 -1.33
N PHE A 491 4.28 -17.30 -0.35
CA PHE A 491 3.41 -16.78 0.70
C PHE A 491 4.20 -16.49 1.97
N HIS A 492 3.91 -15.36 2.57
CA HIS A 492 4.43 -14.92 3.85
C HIS A 492 3.25 -14.49 4.71
N CYS A 493 2.82 -15.37 5.61
CA CYS A 493 1.61 -15.17 6.41
C CYS A 493 1.93 -14.39 7.70
N LEU A 494 0.99 -13.54 8.11
CA LEU A 494 1.07 -12.79 9.36
C LEU A 494 -0.19 -13.05 10.20
N ASP A 495 0.00 -13.24 11.50
CA ASP A 495 -1.11 -13.35 12.44
C ASP A 495 -1.71 -11.96 12.73
N MET A 496 -2.82 -11.68 12.08
CA MET A 496 -3.47 -10.37 12.12
C MET A 496 -4.54 -10.23 13.21
N ARG A 497 -4.69 -11.22 14.10
CA ARG A 497 -5.67 -11.14 15.21
C ARG A 497 -5.48 -9.91 16.10
N THR A 498 -4.28 -9.39 16.18
CA THR A 498 -4.02 -8.13 16.91
C THR A 498 -4.71 -6.92 16.29
N TYR A 499 -5.07 -7.00 14.99
CA TYR A 499 -5.81 -5.97 14.27
C TYR A 499 -7.30 -6.24 14.19
N ASP A 500 -7.80 -7.33 14.79
CA ASP A 500 -9.22 -7.64 14.86
C ASP A 500 -10.01 -6.48 15.48
N GLY A 501 -11.13 -6.17 14.86
CA GLY A 501 -11.98 -5.06 15.29
C GLY A 501 -11.45 -3.67 14.93
N THR A 502 -10.37 -3.59 14.14
CA THR A 502 -9.80 -2.32 13.70
C THR A 502 -10.20 -1.93 12.28
N GLY A 503 -10.92 -2.81 11.56
CA GLY A 503 -11.48 -2.54 10.24
C GLY A 503 -10.51 -2.72 9.09
N GLY A 504 -9.40 -3.48 9.28
CA GLY A 504 -8.43 -3.71 8.23
C GLY A 504 -7.36 -4.74 8.58
N SER A 505 -6.52 -5.08 7.60
CA SER A 505 -5.44 -6.04 7.77
C SER A 505 -4.16 -5.56 7.06
N ILE A 506 -3.38 -6.45 6.46
CA ILE A 506 -2.07 -6.15 5.86
C ILE A 506 -2.17 -5.07 4.76
N HIS A 507 -3.15 -5.19 3.86
CA HIS A 507 -3.34 -4.23 2.78
C HIS A 507 -3.57 -2.81 3.32
N CYS A 508 -4.45 -2.68 4.31
CA CYS A 508 -4.82 -1.40 4.92
C CYS A 508 -3.65 -0.68 5.60
N ILE A 509 -2.68 -1.41 6.19
CA ILE A 509 -1.53 -0.82 6.89
C ILE A 509 -0.30 -0.62 5.99
N THR A 510 -0.44 -0.84 4.68
CA THR A 510 0.67 -0.77 3.72
C THR A 510 0.31 0.06 2.50
N LYS A 511 1.34 0.64 1.86
CA LYS A 511 1.19 1.33 0.57
C LYS A 511 2.32 0.97 -0.38
N GLN A 512 1.96 0.52 -1.58
CA GLN A 512 2.92 0.17 -2.62
C GLN A 512 3.45 1.43 -3.32
N ILE A 513 4.76 1.44 -3.57
CA ILE A 513 5.43 2.42 -4.42
C ILE A 513 5.93 1.69 -5.66
N PRO A 514 5.36 1.96 -6.83
CA PRO A 514 5.73 1.31 -8.09
C PRO A 514 7.20 1.51 -8.48
N ALA A 515 7.72 0.61 -9.31
CA ALA A 515 9.10 0.66 -9.80
C ALA A 515 9.37 1.88 -10.70
N ASP A 516 10.63 2.38 -10.71
CA ASP A 516 10.99 3.55 -11.56
C ASP A 516 11.13 3.22 -13.05
N ASN A 517 11.23 1.94 -13.39
CA ASN A 517 11.44 1.49 -14.77
C ASN A 517 10.77 0.13 -15.00
N PRO A 518 9.43 0.06 -14.94
CA PRO A 518 8.72 -1.19 -15.17
C PRO A 518 8.79 -1.60 -16.65
N VAL A 519 8.87 -2.90 -16.90
CA VAL A 519 8.44 -3.48 -18.18
C VAL A 519 7.02 -3.97 -17.97
N ARG A 520 6.07 -3.34 -18.62
CA ARG A 520 4.65 -3.61 -18.44
C ARG A 520 4.15 -4.52 -19.56
N ILE A 521 3.43 -5.56 -19.19
CA ILE A 521 2.81 -6.50 -20.13
C ILE A 521 1.33 -6.58 -19.77
N LEU A 522 0.46 -6.09 -20.66
CA LEU A 522 -0.98 -6.36 -20.61
C LEU A 522 -1.29 -7.43 -21.65
N HIS A 523 -2.02 -8.45 -21.24
CA HIS A 523 -2.32 -9.60 -22.06
C HIS A 523 -3.78 -10.03 -21.90
N ASP A 524 -4.47 -10.19 -23.02
CA ASP A 524 -5.80 -10.80 -23.06
C ASP A 524 -5.63 -12.31 -22.91
N ALA A 525 -5.82 -12.80 -21.68
CA ALA A 525 -5.48 -14.17 -21.33
C ALA A 525 -6.45 -15.20 -21.94
N LEU A 526 -5.89 -16.26 -22.50
CA LEU A 526 -6.65 -17.49 -22.77
C LEU A 526 -6.75 -18.32 -21.49
N TYR A 527 -7.97 -18.73 -21.14
CA TYR A 527 -8.22 -19.48 -19.91
C TYR A 527 -9.40 -20.46 -20.06
N ASN A 528 -9.51 -21.42 -19.16
CA ASN A 528 -10.57 -22.44 -19.14
C ASN A 528 -10.65 -23.26 -20.45
N ASN A 529 -11.85 -23.60 -20.88
CA ASN A 529 -12.13 -24.33 -22.10
C ASN A 529 -12.29 -23.38 -23.27
N VAL A 530 -11.50 -23.54 -24.33
CA VAL A 530 -11.48 -22.66 -25.49
C VAL A 530 -11.83 -23.45 -26.74
N ASN A 531 -12.84 -22.98 -27.49
CA ASN A 531 -13.18 -23.53 -28.78
C ASN A 531 -12.62 -22.62 -29.90
N PHE A 532 -11.57 -23.07 -30.55
CA PHE A 532 -10.96 -22.31 -31.66
C PHE A 532 -11.77 -22.35 -32.96
N GLY A 533 -12.90 -23.09 -33.01
CA GLY A 533 -13.76 -23.15 -34.18
C GLY A 533 -13.00 -23.63 -35.43
N THR A 534 -13.00 -22.80 -36.46
CA THR A 534 -12.31 -23.04 -37.75
C THR A 534 -10.93 -22.42 -37.84
N LEU A 535 -10.42 -21.83 -36.78
CA LEU A 535 -9.09 -21.18 -36.78
C LEU A 535 -8.01 -22.21 -37.12
N THR A 536 -7.21 -21.87 -38.11
CA THR A 536 -6.00 -22.63 -38.47
C THR A 536 -4.81 -22.26 -37.65
N GLU A 537 -4.80 -21.01 -37.11
CA GLU A 537 -3.79 -20.46 -36.24
C GLU A 537 -4.42 -19.73 -35.06
N VAL A 538 -3.87 -19.93 -33.87
CA VAL A 538 -4.29 -19.27 -32.62
C VAL A 538 -3.45 -18.03 -32.42
N PRO A 539 -4.05 -16.83 -32.36
CA PRO A 539 -3.32 -15.60 -32.09
C PRO A 539 -3.04 -15.43 -30.59
N PHE A 540 -1.83 -14.97 -30.29
CA PHE A 540 -1.44 -14.48 -28.96
C PHE A 540 -0.94 -13.06 -29.12
N SER A 541 -1.43 -12.15 -28.29
CA SER A 541 -1.00 -10.77 -28.32
C SER A 541 -0.85 -10.18 -26.92
N ALA A 542 0.04 -9.21 -26.80
CA ALA A 542 0.22 -8.44 -25.59
C ALA A 542 0.55 -6.99 -25.92
N PHE A 543 0.13 -6.09 -25.05
CA PHE A 543 0.55 -4.71 -25.09
C PHE A 543 1.74 -4.54 -24.14
N ILE A 544 2.94 -4.25 -24.71
CA ILE A 544 4.18 -4.27 -23.92
C ILE A 544 4.87 -2.92 -24.03
N THR A 545 5.13 -2.30 -22.89
CA THR A 545 5.78 -0.99 -22.80
C THR A 545 6.94 -0.97 -21.83
N ASN A 546 7.89 -0.10 -22.13
CA ASN A 546 8.97 0.34 -21.24
C ASN A 546 9.54 1.64 -21.77
N LYS A 547 9.95 2.55 -20.90
CA LYS A 547 10.52 3.86 -21.32
C LYS A 547 11.74 3.78 -22.23
N SER A 548 12.53 2.71 -22.17
CA SER A 548 13.64 2.48 -23.10
C SER A 548 13.21 1.83 -24.42
N GLY A 549 11.95 1.45 -24.53
CA GLY A 549 11.40 0.60 -25.59
C GLY A 549 11.66 -0.89 -25.35
N ILE A 550 10.97 -1.73 -26.10
CA ILE A 550 11.09 -3.19 -26.03
C ILE A 550 12.01 -3.69 -27.13
N GLN A 551 12.97 -4.53 -26.75
CA GLN A 551 13.93 -5.16 -27.67
C GLN A 551 13.33 -6.40 -28.33
N LYS A 552 12.70 -7.26 -27.53
CA LYS A 552 12.09 -8.52 -28.00
C LYS A 552 10.99 -8.98 -27.04
N ALA A 553 10.06 -9.74 -27.59
CA ALA A 553 9.10 -10.50 -26.80
C ALA A 553 8.89 -11.88 -27.40
N SER A 554 8.49 -12.85 -26.59
CA SER A 554 8.30 -14.23 -27.02
C SER A 554 7.16 -14.87 -26.23
N LEU A 555 6.36 -15.69 -26.90
CA LEU A 555 5.43 -16.62 -26.29
C LEU A 555 6.17 -17.92 -25.99
N HIS A 556 6.01 -18.43 -24.77
CA HIS A 556 6.43 -19.75 -24.38
C HIS A 556 5.19 -20.58 -24.07
N TYR A 557 5.09 -21.80 -24.59
CA TYR A 557 3.96 -22.68 -24.32
C TYR A 557 4.38 -24.14 -24.18
N CYS A 558 3.60 -24.92 -23.43
CA CYS A 558 3.79 -26.33 -23.19
C CYS A 558 2.44 -27.05 -23.25
N VAL A 559 2.34 -28.20 -23.89
CA VAL A 559 1.12 -28.99 -24.00
C VAL A 559 1.21 -30.22 -23.08
N GLY A 560 0.38 -30.28 -22.05
CA GLY A 560 0.47 -31.29 -20.99
C GLY A 560 1.83 -31.30 -20.33
N ASP A 561 2.48 -32.46 -20.25
CA ASP A 561 3.81 -32.66 -19.69
C ASP A 561 4.92 -32.62 -20.75
N GLY A 562 4.65 -32.03 -21.93
CA GLY A 562 5.60 -31.93 -23.04
C GLY A 562 6.72 -30.95 -22.81
N GLU A 563 7.54 -30.74 -23.83
CA GLU A 563 8.60 -29.75 -23.81
C GLU A 563 8.07 -28.34 -24.09
N TRP A 564 8.69 -27.34 -23.43
CA TRP A 564 8.39 -25.94 -23.70
C TRP A 564 8.82 -25.53 -25.10
N GLN A 565 7.92 -24.90 -25.81
CA GLN A 565 8.13 -24.32 -27.12
C GLN A 565 8.23 -22.79 -27.00
N LYS A 566 9.07 -22.18 -27.82
CA LYS A 566 9.23 -20.72 -27.88
C LYS A 566 8.85 -20.23 -29.25
N VAL A 567 8.06 -19.15 -29.32
CA VAL A 567 7.66 -18.45 -30.53
C VAL A 567 7.96 -16.96 -30.35
N ASP A 568 8.81 -16.42 -31.22
CA ASP A 568 9.10 -14.98 -31.18
C ASP A 568 7.87 -14.18 -31.63
N MET A 569 7.61 -13.08 -30.94
CA MET A 569 6.53 -12.15 -31.24
C MET A 569 7.02 -11.01 -32.13
N THR A 570 6.15 -10.55 -33.01
CA THR A 570 6.37 -9.39 -33.89
C THR A 570 5.67 -8.18 -33.29
N SER A 571 6.26 -6.99 -33.40
CA SER A 571 5.65 -5.76 -32.91
C SER A 571 4.97 -4.94 -33.99
N ASN A 572 3.83 -4.34 -33.64
CA ASN A 572 3.23 -3.20 -34.31
C ASN A 572 3.01 -2.11 -33.25
N GLY A 573 3.88 -1.10 -33.21
CA GLY A 573 3.93 -0.17 -32.09
C GLY A 573 4.23 -0.89 -30.77
N ASN A 574 3.40 -0.69 -29.76
CA ASN A 574 3.52 -1.36 -28.46
C ASN A 574 2.78 -2.71 -28.39
N ARG A 575 2.05 -3.06 -29.46
CA ARG A 575 1.46 -4.39 -29.56
C ARG A 575 2.46 -5.39 -30.09
N TRP A 576 2.61 -6.49 -29.34
CA TRP A 576 3.40 -7.64 -29.71
C TRP A 576 2.49 -8.84 -29.93
N TYR A 577 2.68 -9.59 -31.00
CA TYR A 577 1.83 -10.71 -31.34
C TYR A 577 2.58 -11.83 -32.06
N CYS A 578 2.05 -13.03 -31.95
CA CYS A 578 2.43 -14.19 -32.74
C CYS A 578 1.21 -15.04 -33.05
N ARG A 579 1.38 -16.00 -33.95
CA ARG A 579 0.36 -16.98 -34.31
C ARG A 579 0.94 -18.37 -34.19
N VAL A 580 0.22 -19.26 -33.52
CA VAL A 580 0.60 -20.67 -33.36
C VAL A 580 -0.39 -21.54 -34.12
N PRO A 581 0.06 -22.46 -34.99
CA PRO A 581 -0.86 -23.36 -35.68
C PRO A 581 -1.78 -24.07 -34.68
N ALA A 582 -3.11 -24.03 -34.87
CA ALA A 582 -4.08 -24.63 -33.97
C ALA A 582 -3.86 -26.17 -33.79
N SER A 583 -3.26 -26.80 -34.80
CA SER A 583 -2.86 -28.24 -34.73
C SER A 583 -1.81 -28.54 -33.63
N LYS A 584 -1.15 -27.50 -33.08
CA LYS A 584 -0.24 -27.64 -31.92
C LYS A 584 -0.99 -27.77 -30.60
N PHE A 585 -2.27 -27.52 -30.57
CA PHE A 585 -3.12 -27.53 -29.38
C PHE A 585 -4.21 -28.62 -29.52
N PRO A 586 -3.88 -29.89 -29.20
CA PRO A 586 -4.85 -30.98 -29.32
C PRO A 586 -6.03 -30.80 -28.37
N GLN A 587 -7.22 -31.17 -28.83
CA GLN A 587 -8.46 -31.19 -28.06
C GLN A 587 -8.31 -31.93 -26.73
N GLY A 588 -8.80 -31.33 -25.64
CA GLY A 588 -8.80 -31.90 -24.30
C GLY A 588 -7.42 -31.95 -23.62
N LYS A 589 -6.36 -31.44 -24.23
CA LYS A 589 -5.03 -31.35 -23.63
C LYS A 589 -4.82 -29.95 -23.04
N LYS A 590 -4.50 -29.90 -21.75
CA LYS A 590 -4.18 -28.61 -21.10
C LYS A 590 -2.91 -28.00 -21.72
N VAL A 591 -2.97 -26.73 -22.01
CA VAL A 591 -1.85 -25.93 -22.54
C VAL A 591 -1.47 -24.92 -21.48
N PHE A 592 -0.20 -24.90 -21.10
CA PHE A 592 0.39 -23.88 -20.24
C PHE A 592 1.16 -22.89 -21.09
N TYR A 593 1.12 -21.59 -20.73
CA TYR A 593 1.87 -20.60 -21.46
C TYR A 593 2.20 -19.35 -20.64
N TYR A 594 3.19 -18.60 -21.10
CA TYR A 594 3.54 -17.29 -20.59
C TYR A 594 4.20 -16.43 -21.68
N ILE A 595 4.22 -15.12 -21.46
CA ILE A 595 4.89 -14.17 -22.34
C ILE A 595 6.16 -13.67 -21.62
N GLU A 596 7.28 -13.65 -22.33
CA GLU A 596 8.56 -13.06 -21.89
C GLU A 596 8.85 -11.82 -22.73
N ALA A 597 9.23 -10.71 -22.09
CA ALA A 597 9.64 -9.49 -22.77
C ALA A 597 10.96 -8.97 -22.21
N THR A 598 11.82 -8.47 -23.10
CA THR A 598 13.09 -7.83 -22.76
C THR A 598 13.10 -6.40 -23.30
N SER A 599 13.31 -5.43 -22.41
CA SER A 599 13.46 -4.02 -22.80
C SER A 599 14.84 -3.75 -23.41
N LYS A 600 14.97 -2.62 -24.12
CA LYS A 600 16.26 -2.24 -24.74
C LYS A 600 17.39 -1.98 -23.74
N ASN A 601 17.05 -1.67 -22.48
CA ASN A 601 18.03 -1.56 -21.38
C ASN A 601 18.38 -2.90 -20.73
N GLY A 602 17.88 -4.04 -21.26
CA GLY A 602 18.25 -5.38 -20.86
C GLY A 602 17.40 -6.00 -19.73
N LYS A 603 16.38 -5.31 -19.24
CA LYS A 603 15.47 -5.86 -18.22
C LYS A 603 14.51 -6.85 -18.86
N THR A 604 14.45 -8.06 -18.32
CA THR A 604 13.55 -9.14 -18.76
C THR A 604 12.51 -9.43 -17.70
N VAL A 605 11.26 -9.52 -18.10
CA VAL A 605 10.13 -9.89 -17.25
C VAL A 605 9.24 -10.91 -17.95
N THR A 606 8.43 -11.59 -17.17
CA THR A 606 7.42 -12.53 -17.67
C THR A 606 6.02 -12.11 -17.25
N LYS A 607 5.01 -12.56 -17.98
CA LYS A 607 3.59 -12.45 -17.64
C LYS A 607 2.96 -13.85 -17.74
N PRO A 608 2.55 -14.47 -16.65
CA PRO A 608 2.63 -14.01 -15.25
C PRO A 608 4.07 -13.79 -14.76
N VAL A 609 4.24 -12.92 -13.78
CA VAL A 609 5.55 -12.58 -13.20
C VAL A 609 6.25 -13.79 -12.55
N THR A 610 5.49 -14.79 -12.17
CA THR A 610 5.93 -16.04 -11.51
C THR A 610 6.21 -17.19 -12.48
N ALA A 611 6.26 -16.94 -13.80
CA ALA A 611 6.49 -18.01 -14.78
C ALA A 611 7.77 -18.83 -14.50
N ASN A 612 8.83 -18.19 -14.02
CA ASN A 612 10.07 -18.87 -13.63
C ASN A 612 9.92 -19.77 -12.38
N ASN A 613 8.78 -19.69 -11.70
CA ASN A 613 8.45 -20.45 -10.50
C ASN A 613 7.16 -21.30 -10.68
N GLY A 614 6.81 -21.61 -11.93
CA GLY A 614 5.66 -22.47 -12.26
C GLY A 614 4.31 -21.77 -12.33
N GLY A 615 4.28 -20.43 -12.25
CA GLY A 615 3.06 -19.67 -12.46
C GLY A 615 2.81 -19.41 -13.94
N TYR A 616 1.86 -20.11 -14.54
CA TYR A 616 1.53 -20.01 -15.96
C TYR A 616 0.05 -19.70 -16.15
N TYR A 617 -0.29 -19.07 -17.24
CA TYR A 617 -1.65 -19.14 -17.78
C TYR A 617 -1.91 -20.54 -18.29
N ASP A 618 -3.17 -20.98 -18.24
CA ASP A 618 -3.55 -22.25 -18.81
C ASP A 618 -4.93 -22.21 -19.49
N PHE A 619 -5.06 -23.00 -20.55
CA PHE A 619 -6.34 -23.23 -21.22
C PHE A 619 -6.40 -24.67 -21.74
N THR A 620 -7.62 -25.13 -22.04
CA THR A 620 -7.85 -26.46 -22.64
C THR A 620 -8.66 -26.29 -23.93
N PRO A 621 -8.11 -26.65 -25.11
CA PRO A 621 -8.87 -26.66 -26.33
C PRO A 621 -10.13 -27.55 -26.22
N SER A 622 -11.29 -26.99 -26.55
CA SER A 622 -12.59 -27.60 -26.37
C SER A 622 -13.50 -27.34 -27.58
N THR A 623 -14.54 -28.12 -27.75
CA THR A 623 -15.62 -27.86 -28.72
C THR A 623 -16.81 -27.13 -28.12
N GLU A 624 -16.78 -26.85 -26.81
CA GLU A 624 -17.95 -26.40 -26.05
C GLU A 624 -18.04 -24.85 -25.93
N VAL A 625 -16.89 -24.16 -25.81
CA VAL A 625 -16.85 -22.71 -25.60
C VAL A 625 -16.24 -22.02 -26.80
N ALA A 626 -16.97 -21.06 -27.38
CA ALA A 626 -16.48 -20.28 -28.49
C ALA A 626 -15.37 -19.29 -28.08
N TYR A 627 -14.30 -19.27 -28.85
CA TYR A 627 -13.23 -18.29 -28.73
C TYR A 627 -13.43 -17.16 -29.75
N LYS A 628 -13.39 -15.91 -29.31
CA LYS A 628 -13.67 -14.72 -30.10
C LYS A 628 -12.42 -14.05 -30.71
N ALA A 629 -11.45 -14.82 -31.15
CA ALA A 629 -10.23 -14.25 -31.74
C ALA A 629 -10.39 -13.70 -33.17
N ASP A 630 -11.54 -13.91 -33.80
CA ASP A 630 -11.72 -13.66 -35.24
C ASP A 630 -11.75 -12.16 -35.61
N ASP A 631 -11.99 -11.27 -34.65
CA ASP A 631 -12.12 -9.83 -34.88
C ASP A 631 -10.79 -9.06 -34.73
N TYR A 632 -9.68 -9.76 -34.50
CA TYR A 632 -8.39 -9.12 -34.26
C TYR A 632 -7.63 -8.84 -35.57
N ASP A 633 -7.70 -7.61 -36.04
CA ASP A 633 -6.79 -7.11 -37.09
C ASP A 633 -5.51 -6.58 -36.44
N PHE A 634 -4.45 -7.39 -36.45
CA PHE A 634 -3.13 -7.00 -35.94
C PHE A 634 -2.41 -5.96 -36.83
N SER A 635 -2.96 -5.63 -38.00
CA SER A 635 -2.41 -4.59 -38.87
C SER A 635 -2.79 -3.18 -38.39
N THR A 636 -3.84 -3.05 -37.59
CA THR A 636 -4.27 -1.78 -37.02
C THR A 636 -3.71 -1.63 -35.59
N GLU A 637 -3.58 -0.39 -35.09
CA GLU A 637 -3.27 -0.16 -33.72
C GLU A 637 -4.35 -0.77 -32.81
N PRO A 638 -3.95 -1.45 -31.73
CA PRO A 638 -4.89 -2.19 -30.89
C PRO A 638 -5.86 -1.28 -30.16
N ILE A 639 -7.10 -1.74 -30.04
CA ILE A 639 -8.13 -1.12 -29.20
C ILE A 639 -7.61 -0.79 -27.80
N ALA A 640 -6.78 -1.67 -27.23
CA ALA A 640 -6.16 -1.47 -25.93
C ALA A 640 -5.28 -0.21 -25.86
N LYS A 641 -4.58 0.16 -26.93
CA LYS A 641 -3.74 1.38 -26.94
C LYS A 641 -4.58 2.65 -26.79
N GLU A 642 -5.70 2.74 -27.48
CA GLU A 642 -6.60 3.89 -27.39
C GLU A 642 -7.25 4.00 -26.00
N LYS A 643 -7.40 2.87 -25.29
CA LYS A 643 -8.09 2.80 -24.02
C LYS A 643 -7.19 2.94 -22.80
N ILE A 644 -5.90 2.62 -22.92
CA ILE A 644 -4.94 2.75 -21.83
C ILE A 644 -4.06 4.00 -21.94
N THR A 645 -4.34 4.86 -22.92
CA THR A 645 -3.73 6.17 -23.04
C THR A 645 -4.75 7.21 -22.62
N PHE A 646 -4.52 7.84 -21.50
CA PHE A 646 -5.44 8.80 -20.91
C PHE A 646 -4.82 10.18 -20.81
N GLN A 647 -5.69 11.18 -20.84
CA GLN A 647 -5.33 12.54 -20.52
C GLN A 647 -5.87 12.87 -19.13
N LEU A 648 -4.98 13.21 -18.22
CA LEU A 648 -5.35 13.54 -16.86
C LEU A 648 -6.23 14.80 -16.83
N ASP A 649 -7.38 14.75 -16.14
CA ASP A 649 -8.24 15.92 -15.99
C ASP A 649 -7.67 16.87 -14.93
N THR A 650 -7.09 17.97 -15.41
CA THR A 650 -6.38 18.94 -14.57
C THR A 650 -7.27 19.80 -13.69
N ARG A 651 -8.60 19.78 -13.90
CA ARG A 651 -9.55 20.58 -13.09
C ARG A 651 -9.52 20.18 -11.60
N TRP A 652 -9.12 18.95 -11.30
CA TRP A 652 -9.15 18.35 -9.97
C TRP A 652 -7.77 18.33 -9.30
N LEU A 653 -6.73 18.87 -9.95
CA LEU A 653 -5.35 18.68 -9.54
C LEU A 653 -4.61 20.02 -9.35
N THR A 654 -3.74 20.02 -8.35
CA THR A 654 -2.72 21.04 -8.14
C THR A 654 -1.41 20.33 -7.78
N GLU A 655 -0.31 20.67 -8.45
CA GLU A 655 1.00 20.11 -8.13
C GLU A 655 1.44 20.59 -6.74
N ASP A 656 1.81 19.66 -5.86
CA ASP A 656 2.43 19.96 -4.58
C ASP A 656 3.88 20.41 -4.81
N LYS A 657 4.16 21.68 -4.59
CA LYS A 657 5.50 22.26 -4.71
C LYS A 657 6.22 22.41 -3.37
N SER A 658 5.65 21.89 -2.28
CA SER A 658 6.23 22.02 -0.94
C SER A 658 7.65 21.45 -0.82
N SER A 659 8.00 20.48 -1.66
CA SER A 659 9.31 19.81 -1.69
C SER A 659 10.28 20.37 -2.72
N GLN A 660 9.88 21.28 -3.58
CA GLN A 660 10.85 21.90 -4.45
C GLN A 660 11.92 22.49 -3.53
N LYS A 661 13.05 21.76 -3.41
CA LYS A 661 14.25 22.35 -2.84
C LYS A 661 14.36 23.69 -3.53
N PRO A 662 14.58 24.81 -2.81
CA PRO A 662 15.04 25.99 -3.47
C PRO A 662 16.27 25.52 -4.25
N THR A 663 16.11 25.28 -5.53
CA THR A 663 17.23 25.17 -6.43
C THR A 663 17.88 26.51 -6.25
N GLY A 664 18.97 26.56 -5.47
CA GLY A 664 19.69 27.79 -5.15
C GLY A 664 20.35 28.39 -6.38
N ILE A 665 19.63 28.41 -7.49
CA ILE A 665 19.91 29.04 -8.76
C ILE A 665 18.55 29.46 -9.34
N SER A 666 17.86 30.36 -8.65
CA SER A 666 17.11 31.34 -9.40
C SER A 666 18.17 32.23 -10.07
N GLU A 667 18.21 32.28 -11.38
CA GLU A 667 18.78 33.42 -12.06
C GLU A 667 18.06 34.65 -11.50
N ILE A 668 18.75 35.35 -10.59
CA ILE A 668 18.33 36.67 -10.19
C ILE A 668 18.56 37.50 -11.43
N THR A 669 17.51 37.74 -12.19
CA THR A 669 17.47 38.85 -13.13
C THR A 669 17.80 40.07 -12.29
N THR A 670 18.97 40.64 -12.54
CA THR A 670 19.52 41.80 -11.87
C THR A 670 18.58 42.99 -12.02
N SER A 671 17.76 43.23 -11.01
CA SER A 671 17.37 44.60 -10.69
C SER A 671 18.40 45.13 -9.71
N LYS A 672 18.98 46.25 -10.07
CA LYS A 672 19.99 47.01 -9.33
C LYS A 672 19.53 47.28 -7.90
N ASP A 673 20.52 47.31 -7.00
CA ASP A 673 20.54 47.85 -5.65
C ASP A 673 20.13 46.90 -4.51
N PHE A 674 21.07 46.01 -4.15
CA PHE A 674 21.35 45.72 -2.74
C PHE A 674 22.85 45.37 -2.63
N SER A 675 23.60 46.17 -1.96
CA SER A 675 24.99 45.90 -1.52
C SER A 675 24.95 44.82 -0.45
N ALA A 676 24.93 43.55 -0.87
CA ALA A 676 25.13 42.42 0.05
C ALA A 676 26.56 42.45 0.57
N PRO A 677 26.81 42.28 1.88
CA PRO A 677 28.16 42.24 2.43
C PRO A 677 28.96 41.11 1.75
N SER A 678 30.21 41.42 1.39
CA SER A 678 31.14 40.51 0.75
C SER A 678 31.63 39.44 1.73
N VAL A 679 30.80 38.40 1.95
CA VAL A 679 31.06 37.32 2.90
C VAL A 679 31.28 36.01 2.16
N TRP A 680 32.33 35.29 2.55
CA TRP A 680 32.65 33.97 2.04
C TRP A 680 32.12 32.89 2.96
N TYR A 681 31.69 31.75 2.35
CA TYR A 681 31.28 30.56 3.08
C TYR A 681 31.92 29.30 2.48
N THR A 682 32.21 28.31 3.29
CA THR A 682 32.52 26.95 2.79
C THR A 682 31.25 26.31 2.18
N LEU A 683 31.43 25.23 1.41
CA LEU A 683 30.28 24.45 0.91
C LEU A 683 29.40 23.90 2.02
N GLY A 684 29.94 23.69 3.21
CA GLY A 684 29.17 23.26 4.41
C GLY A 684 28.48 24.40 5.15
N GLY A 685 28.46 25.63 4.59
CA GLY A 685 27.77 26.80 5.19
C GLY A 685 28.54 27.53 6.30
N LEU A 686 29.79 27.16 6.60
CA LEU A 686 30.62 27.88 7.57
C LEU A 686 31.03 29.21 6.98
N ARG A 687 30.73 30.33 7.69
CA ARG A 687 31.12 31.68 7.32
C ARG A 687 32.64 31.87 7.54
N LEU A 688 33.32 32.43 6.53
CA LEU A 688 34.72 32.80 6.59
C LEU A 688 34.87 34.28 6.79
N ASN A 689 35.80 34.68 7.66
CA ASN A 689 36.05 36.07 7.98
C ASN A 689 36.87 36.83 6.91
N GLU A 690 37.53 36.08 6.00
CA GLU A 690 38.31 36.61 4.88
C GLU A 690 38.19 35.67 3.65
N ALA A 691 38.67 36.14 2.50
CA ALA A 691 38.68 35.30 1.29
C ALA A 691 39.54 34.05 1.49
N PRO A 692 39.04 32.83 1.12
CA PRO A 692 39.78 31.61 1.32
C PRO A 692 41.06 31.59 0.46
N LYS A 693 42.15 31.18 1.06
CA LYS A 693 43.46 31.02 0.40
C LYS A 693 43.72 29.54 -0.03
N ALA A 694 42.96 28.62 0.55
CA ALA A 694 43.09 27.20 0.19
C ALA A 694 42.33 26.92 -1.10
N LYS A 695 42.91 26.03 -1.93
CA LYS A 695 42.20 25.53 -3.13
C LYS A 695 40.93 24.80 -2.74
N GLY A 696 39.84 25.10 -3.41
CA GLY A 696 38.56 24.50 -3.07
C GLY A 696 37.36 25.24 -3.70
N ILE A 697 36.16 24.74 -3.40
CA ILE A 697 34.92 25.38 -3.83
C ILE A 697 34.31 26.10 -2.61
N TYR A 698 33.97 27.36 -2.79
CA TYR A 698 33.42 28.25 -1.77
C TYR A 698 32.19 28.96 -2.29
N ILE A 699 31.44 29.57 -1.41
CA ILE A 699 30.27 30.40 -1.75
C ILE A 699 30.64 31.86 -1.44
N TYR A 700 30.54 32.72 -2.44
CA TYR A 700 30.74 34.16 -2.32
C TYR A 700 29.58 34.90 -2.98
N GLN A 701 28.91 35.77 -2.23
CA GLN A 701 27.71 36.49 -2.71
C GLN A 701 26.66 35.53 -3.33
N GLY A 702 26.44 34.37 -2.69
CA GLY A 702 25.48 33.37 -3.16
C GLY A 702 25.93 32.54 -4.37
N LYS A 703 27.13 32.76 -4.92
CA LYS A 703 27.65 32.02 -6.08
C LYS A 703 28.77 31.05 -5.69
N LYS A 704 28.83 29.90 -6.32
CA LYS A 704 29.96 28.98 -6.19
C LYS A 704 31.19 29.58 -6.88
N VAL A 705 32.29 29.67 -6.15
CA VAL A 705 33.59 30.19 -6.61
C VAL A 705 34.65 29.11 -6.39
N VAL A 706 35.41 28.82 -7.42
CA VAL A 706 36.52 27.86 -7.35
C VAL A 706 37.82 28.63 -7.12
N ILE A 707 38.49 28.39 -6.02
CA ILE A 707 39.86 28.90 -5.74
C ILE A 707 40.80 27.80 -6.24
N LYS A 708 41.59 28.11 -7.28
CA LYS A 708 42.53 27.18 -7.94
C LYS A 708 43.91 27.13 -7.27
#